data_6e7e525df373241c7745787caeea1638
#
_entry.id   6e7e525df373241c7745787caeea1638
#
_cell.length_a   1.000
_cell.length_b   1.000
_cell.length_c   1.000
_cell.angle_alpha   90.00
_cell.angle_beta   90.00
_cell.angle_gamma   90.00
#
_symmetry.space_group_name_H-M   'P 1'
#
loop_
_entity.id
_entity.type
_entity.pdbx_description
1 polymer ?
#
loop_
_entity_poly.entity_id
_entity_poly.type
_entity_poly.pdbx_seq_one_letter_code
_entity_poly.pdbx_strand_id
1 'polypeptide(L)'
;MNSASPENLDRSILGLLGREDRAMALREMIRSLGVPADDRPAFRRRVRALSAEGVLMRMRSRYALPKSLSIHRGTFRGHREGYGFVIVEADGKRGGKKEADIFIKRGRISGAMDGDLVAARVERTSPDGRREGSVVEILERAHTTIVGRLAADRQRAWVEPHEHRIPHIVLISPSMRGGARTGEWVEVELESYPGPRREARGKIIRSFGYPDDPAVEQEMIIAKAGIRDLFSDKALKEAEALQPPAEDEPFPRGVEDLRDLEAFTIDPRTARDRDDAISIETLPGGIRRLGIHIADVSHYVRAGSEIDEEAALRGNSVYFPDRAIPMLPPHLSGHVCSLAGGEVRRTLSAFLDFDAKGRRVGFRLTVARIRSRAPLTYAGAGAVLEEREIPERDEYERALALRAPLAELAALARQLRARRVAEGSLDFELPEPIIVLDKKGRPLSVDRAPRNAAHRLVEECMLAANRAVAEKLADEAGAAVYRNHPPPDDESIEAVGKALSRLGLAAPAAQDLVSGSGLQAILDAATGRDTERYVNLLVLRSMKIAFYEAEPGLHFGLGFEPYTHFTSPIRRYADLIVHRRLKRLLRGDRRKANPARLADICAHVSECERGAKTAEREMVNFLKALLMKEHIGERCTGHVSGVTGFGVFVELDENFVEGMIPLESLTDDYYNHLPGEHAVLGERTGRRIRLGDPVTVRVVASDLARREVTFQLLAGGGRELPKGATATRRSARTVGRKRPQRGPKSGPARGGNAPSRKAKPARKKTLRKKR
;
A
#
# COMPACT_ATOMS: atom_id res chain seq x y z
N MET A 1 10.25 21.86 -46.79
CA MET A 1 10.12 21.70 -45.35
C MET A 1 11.30 20.88 -44.87
N ASN A 2 12.26 21.50 -44.20
CA ASN A 2 13.44 20.84 -43.64
C ASN A 2 13.03 19.75 -42.69
N SER A 3 13.78 18.62 -42.67
CA SER A 3 13.64 17.42 -41.89
C SER A 3 12.86 17.64 -40.57
N ALA A 4 11.57 17.35 -40.58
CA ALA A 4 10.73 17.54 -39.41
C ALA A 4 11.22 16.56 -38.33
N SER A 5 11.59 17.08 -37.17
CA SER A 5 11.85 16.24 -36.00
C SER A 5 10.63 15.35 -35.72
N PRO A 6 10.82 14.14 -35.17
CA PRO A 6 9.70 13.25 -34.85
C PRO A 6 8.57 13.94 -34.08
N GLU A 7 8.88 14.87 -33.18
CA GLU A 7 7.93 15.65 -32.39
C GLU A 7 7.05 16.58 -33.23
N ASN A 8 7.60 17.21 -34.30
CA ASN A 8 6.84 18.07 -35.18
C ASN A 8 5.87 17.26 -36.07
N LEU A 9 6.28 16.05 -36.44
CA LEU A 9 5.44 15.14 -37.21
C LEU A 9 4.26 14.64 -36.37
N ASP A 10 4.50 14.27 -35.13
CA ASP A 10 3.47 13.86 -34.16
C ASP A 10 2.45 14.98 -33.96
N ARG A 11 2.91 16.21 -33.68
CA ARG A 11 2.04 17.37 -33.52
C ARG A 11 1.15 17.62 -34.74
N SER A 12 1.71 17.41 -35.95
CA SER A 12 0.95 17.57 -37.20
C SER A 12 -0.11 16.48 -37.37
N ILE A 13 0.24 15.22 -37.08
CA ILE A 13 -0.69 14.07 -37.14
C ILE A 13 -1.83 14.25 -36.13
N LEU A 14 -1.48 14.49 -34.88
CA LEU A 14 -2.46 14.65 -33.80
C LEU A 14 -3.34 15.88 -34.00
N GLY A 15 -2.76 16.99 -34.45
CA GLY A 15 -3.49 18.23 -34.78
C GLY A 15 -4.47 18.07 -35.96
N LEU A 16 -4.10 17.29 -36.97
CA LEU A 16 -5.03 16.96 -38.07
C LEU A 16 -6.21 16.13 -37.59
N LEU A 17 -5.92 15.03 -36.89
CA LEU A 17 -6.97 14.11 -36.38
C LEU A 17 -7.85 14.77 -35.33
N GLY A 18 -7.32 15.71 -34.54
CA GLY A 18 -8.09 16.50 -33.57
C GLY A 18 -9.03 17.50 -34.22
N ARG A 19 -8.64 18.09 -35.34
CA ARG A 19 -9.50 19.02 -36.10
C ARG A 19 -10.61 18.32 -36.87
N GLU A 20 -10.27 17.18 -37.49
CA GLU A 20 -11.21 16.40 -38.28
C GLU A 20 -12.22 15.60 -37.43
N ASP A 21 -11.87 15.33 -36.19
CA ASP A 21 -12.65 14.59 -35.17
C ASP A 21 -13.33 13.31 -35.71
N ARG A 22 -12.62 12.60 -36.62
CA ARG A 22 -13.09 11.37 -37.27
C ARG A 22 -11.91 10.45 -37.66
N ALA A 23 -12.23 9.18 -37.92
CA ALA A 23 -11.23 8.23 -38.39
C ALA A 23 -10.83 8.53 -39.85
N MET A 24 -9.52 8.70 -40.11
CA MET A 24 -8.96 8.98 -41.43
C MET A 24 -8.09 7.83 -41.95
N ALA A 25 -8.12 7.58 -43.26
CA ALA A 25 -7.19 6.64 -43.88
C ALA A 25 -5.81 7.27 -44.08
N LEU A 26 -4.74 6.45 -44.08
CA LEU A 26 -3.36 6.90 -44.26
C LEU A 26 -3.18 7.78 -45.53
N ARG A 27 -3.83 7.39 -46.63
CA ARG A 27 -3.79 8.18 -47.88
C ARG A 27 -4.46 9.53 -47.76
N GLU A 28 -5.51 9.61 -46.95
CA GLU A 28 -6.28 10.83 -46.67
C GLU A 28 -5.40 11.77 -45.78
N MET A 29 -4.78 11.24 -44.72
CA MET A 29 -3.87 12.00 -43.86
C MET A 29 -2.65 12.55 -44.63
N ILE A 30 -2.03 11.74 -45.51
CA ILE A 30 -0.91 12.14 -46.37
C ILE A 30 -1.30 13.31 -47.27
N ARG A 31 -2.53 13.27 -47.85
CA ARG A 31 -3.03 14.33 -48.71
C ARG A 31 -3.31 15.60 -47.93
N SER A 32 -4.01 15.51 -46.80
CA SER A 32 -4.40 16.65 -45.97
C SER A 32 -3.19 17.37 -45.35
N LEU A 33 -2.10 16.64 -45.05
CA LEU A 33 -0.86 17.21 -44.50
C LEU A 33 0.16 17.58 -45.58
N GLY A 34 -0.13 17.31 -46.87
CA GLY A 34 0.78 17.64 -47.97
C GLY A 34 2.13 16.91 -47.90
N VAL A 35 2.16 15.66 -47.39
CA VAL A 35 3.41 14.91 -47.16
C VAL A 35 4.09 14.58 -48.49
N PRO A 36 5.35 15.08 -48.73
CA PRO A 36 6.14 14.81 -49.92
C PRO A 36 6.33 13.31 -50.18
N ALA A 37 6.55 12.92 -51.43
CA ALA A 37 6.69 11.52 -51.83
C ALA A 37 7.81 10.78 -51.04
N ASP A 38 8.92 11.45 -50.84
CA ASP A 38 10.11 10.91 -50.15
C ASP A 38 9.91 10.69 -48.66
N ASP A 39 9.03 11.49 -48.02
CA ASP A 39 8.73 11.43 -46.60
C ASP A 39 7.61 10.45 -46.25
N ARG A 40 6.83 9.97 -47.22
CA ARG A 40 5.70 9.04 -47.01
C ARG A 40 6.06 7.72 -46.31
N PRO A 41 7.22 7.09 -46.56
CA PRO A 41 7.62 5.90 -45.81
C PRO A 41 7.87 6.17 -44.32
N ALA A 42 8.50 7.29 -43.98
CA ALA A 42 8.74 7.74 -42.60
C ALA A 42 7.42 8.08 -41.90
N PHE A 43 6.53 8.83 -42.58
CA PHE A 43 5.19 9.14 -42.09
C PHE A 43 4.38 7.86 -41.74
N ARG A 44 4.37 6.88 -42.65
CA ARG A 44 3.66 5.60 -42.43
C ARG A 44 4.23 4.82 -41.23
N ARG A 45 5.57 4.80 -41.08
CA ARG A 45 6.20 4.20 -39.92
C ARG A 45 5.77 4.90 -38.62
N ARG A 46 5.78 6.24 -38.59
CA ARG A 46 5.42 7.02 -37.39
C ARG A 46 3.94 6.84 -36.99
N VAL A 47 3.01 6.88 -37.95
CA VAL A 47 1.59 6.60 -37.68
C VAL A 47 1.39 5.19 -37.09
N ARG A 48 2.16 4.20 -37.58
CA ARG A 48 2.08 2.84 -37.01
C ARG A 48 2.69 2.77 -35.62
N ALA A 49 3.79 3.50 -35.36
CA ALA A 49 4.38 3.61 -34.04
C ALA A 49 3.42 4.27 -33.06
N LEU A 50 2.83 5.40 -33.38
CA LEU A 50 1.81 6.08 -32.57
C LEU A 50 0.59 5.18 -32.29
N SER A 51 0.25 4.30 -33.23
CA SER A 51 -0.81 3.31 -33.01
C SER A 51 -0.35 2.18 -32.09
N ALA A 52 0.89 1.74 -32.16
CA ALA A 52 1.46 0.74 -31.24
C ALA A 52 1.64 1.31 -29.83
N GLU A 53 1.96 2.61 -29.73
CA GLU A 53 2.06 3.36 -28.49
C GLU A 53 0.66 3.68 -27.86
N GLY A 54 -0.44 3.32 -28.55
CA GLY A 54 -1.80 3.59 -28.06
C GLY A 54 -2.27 5.03 -28.19
N VAL A 55 -1.45 5.92 -28.76
CA VAL A 55 -1.77 7.32 -29.02
C VAL A 55 -2.83 7.45 -30.13
N LEU A 56 -2.80 6.56 -31.12
CA LEU A 56 -3.78 6.46 -32.19
C LEU A 56 -4.45 5.09 -32.19
N MET A 57 -5.76 5.06 -32.42
CA MET A 57 -6.52 3.82 -32.62
C MET A 57 -6.61 3.49 -34.09
N ARG A 58 -6.29 2.23 -34.45
CA ARG A 58 -6.47 1.71 -35.81
C ARG A 58 -7.78 0.97 -35.92
N MET A 59 -8.65 1.45 -36.81
CA MET A 59 -9.92 0.80 -37.17
C MET A 59 -9.85 0.29 -38.62
N ARG A 60 -9.59 -1.00 -38.83
CA ARG A 60 -9.34 -1.60 -40.16
C ARG A 60 -8.20 -0.87 -40.88
N SER A 61 -8.48 0.02 -41.82
CA SER A 61 -7.52 0.79 -42.62
C SER A 61 -7.49 2.29 -42.27
N ARG A 62 -8.19 2.71 -41.19
CA ARG A 62 -8.27 4.11 -40.73
C ARG A 62 -7.69 4.28 -39.36
N TYR A 63 -7.29 5.51 -39.02
CA TYR A 63 -6.71 5.92 -37.73
C TYR A 63 -7.53 7.09 -37.16
N ALA A 64 -7.73 7.13 -35.86
CA ALA A 64 -8.42 8.19 -35.14
C ALA A 64 -7.78 8.45 -33.78
N LEU A 65 -8.05 9.60 -33.19
CA LEU A 65 -7.78 9.84 -31.79
C LEU A 65 -8.75 9.02 -30.93
N PRO A 66 -8.31 8.40 -29.84
CA PRO A 66 -9.19 7.67 -28.92
C PRO A 66 -10.40 8.49 -28.48
N LYS A 67 -10.23 9.78 -28.18
CA LYS A 67 -11.31 10.70 -27.73
C LYS A 67 -12.41 10.87 -28.77
N SER A 68 -12.08 10.96 -30.04
CA SER A 68 -13.05 11.09 -31.14
C SER A 68 -13.97 9.87 -31.30
N LEU A 69 -13.60 8.76 -30.65
CA LEU A 69 -14.35 7.50 -30.68
C LEU A 69 -14.99 7.16 -29.34
N SER A 70 -14.97 8.07 -28.36
CA SER A 70 -15.32 7.81 -26.96
C SER A 70 -14.52 6.63 -26.39
N ILE A 71 -13.23 6.51 -26.82
CA ILE A 71 -12.32 5.47 -26.37
C ILE A 71 -11.32 6.10 -25.40
N HIS A 72 -11.19 5.48 -24.24
CA HIS A 72 -10.31 5.90 -23.15
C HIS A 72 -9.27 4.82 -22.92
N ARG A 73 -8.03 5.24 -22.67
CA ARG A 73 -6.95 4.39 -22.23
C ARG A 73 -6.99 4.31 -20.69
N GLY A 74 -6.77 3.13 -20.15
CA GLY A 74 -6.74 2.96 -18.71
C GLY A 74 -6.42 1.53 -18.29
N THR A 75 -6.20 1.34 -16.99
CA THR A 75 -5.91 0.04 -16.39
C THR A 75 -7.21 -0.69 -16.08
N PHE A 76 -7.33 -1.94 -16.55
CA PHE A 76 -8.47 -2.79 -16.22
C PHE A 76 -8.31 -3.37 -14.81
N ARG A 77 -9.33 -3.17 -13.98
CA ARG A 77 -9.47 -3.80 -12.66
C ARG A 77 -10.59 -4.81 -12.68
N GLY A 78 -10.20 -6.09 -12.60
CA GLY A 78 -11.13 -7.20 -12.60
C GLY A 78 -11.89 -7.35 -11.28
N HIS A 79 -13.02 -8.07 -11.34
CA HIS A 79 -13.78 -8.47 -10.17
C HIS A 79 -14.04 -9.98 -10.24
N ARG A 80 -14.09 -10.66 -9.07
CA ARG A 80 -14.29 -12.11 -8.94
C ARG A 80 -15.53 -12.65 -9.71
N GLU A 81 -16.55 -11.83 -9.89
CA GLU A 81 -17.75 -12.19 -10.63
C GLU A 81 -17.59 -12.02 -12.14
N GLY A 82 -16.39 -11.66 -12.63
CA GLY A 82 -16.06 -11.57 -14.05
C GLY A 82 -16.48 -10.28 -14.75
N TYR A 83 -16.92 -9.25 -14.03
CA TYR A 83 -16.98 -7.86 -14.51
C TYR A 83 -15.74 -7.09 -14.07
N GLY A 84 -15.59 -5.85 -14.48
CA GLY A 84 -14.49 -5.01 -14.01
C GLY A 84 -14.71 -3.53 -14.27
N PHE A 85 -13.70 -2.74 -13.98
CA PHE A 85 -13.66 -1.30 -14.19
C PHE A 85 -12.39 -0.93 -14.96
N VAL A 86 -12.46 0.04 -15.84
CA VAL A 86 -11.29 0.67 -16.44
C VAL A 86 -11.04 1.98 -15.73
N ILE A 87 -9.93 2.02 -14.99
CA ILE A 87 -9.45 3.23 -14.32
C ILE A 87 -8.76 4.07 -15.38
N VAL A 88 -9.40 5.17 -15.78
CA VAL A 88 -8.92 6.01 -16.89
C VAL A 88 -7.69 6.79 -16.44
N GLU A 89 -6.63 6.75 -17.26
CA GLU A 89 -5.44 7.57 -17.05
C GLU A 89 -5.80 9.06 -17.22
N ALA A 90 -5.41 9.88 -16.24
CA ALA A 90 -5.59 11.32 -16.35
C ALA A 90 -4.72 11.86 -17.51
N ASP A 91 -5.33 12.62 -18.42
CA ASP A 91 -4.57 13.36 -19.44
C ASP A 91 -3.59 14.31 -18.73
N GLY A 92 -2.31 14.03 -18.74
CA GLY A 92 -1.16 14.71 -18.13
C GLY A 92 -1.20 16.22 -17.80
N LYS A 93 -2.39 16.80 -17.68
CA LYS A 93 -2.60 18.18 -17.23
C LYS A 93 -2.80 18.22 -15.73
N ARG A 94 -1.84 18.78 -15.01
CA ARG A 94 -1.97 19.13 -13.59
C ARG A 94 -3.32 19.84 -13.36
N GLY A 95 -4.18 19.30 -12.49
CA GLY A 95 -5.47 19.89 -12.11
C GLY A 95 -6.69 19.46 -12.92
N GLY A 96 -6.58 18.50 -13.84
CA GLY A 96 -7.75 17.91 -14.52
C GLY A 96 -8.62 17.11 -13.55
N LYS A 97 -9.96 17.34 -13.59
CA LYS A 97 -10.91 16.47 -12.86
C LYS A 97 -10.65 15.03 -13.26
N LYS A 98 -10.44 14.14 -12.27
CA LYS A 98 -10.34 12.71 -12.49
C LYS A 98 -11.59 12.24 -13.22
N GLU A 99 -11.42 11.68 -14.41
CA GLU A 99 -12.55 11.11 -15.14
C GLU A 99 -13.12 9.92 -14.37
N ALA A 100 -14.45 9.74 -14.39
CA ALA A 100 -15.08 8.60 -13.73
C ALA A 100 -14.64 7.29 -14.38
N ASP A 101 -14.45 6.24 -13.59
CA ASP A 101 -14.09 4.91 -14.06
C ASP A 101 -15.19 4.34 -15.00
N ILE A 102 -14.79 3.46 -15.92
CA ILE A 102 -15.71 2.85 -16.88
C ILE A 102 -16.05 1.45 -16.39
N PHE A 103 -17.31 1.18 -16.08
CA PHE A 103 -17.80 -0.14 -15.72
C PHE A 103 -17.88 -1.05 -16.97
N ILE A 104 -17.29 -2.25 -16.90
CA ILE A 104 -17.23 -3.25 -17.97
C ILE A 104 -17.95 -4.53 -17.54
N LYS A 105 -19.05 -4.86 -18.20
CA LYS A 105 -19.80 -6.09 -17.93
C LYS A 105 -19.00 -7.34 -18.30
N ARG A 106 -19.26 -8.47 -17.63
CA ARG A 106 -18.61 -9.77 -17.83
C ARG A 106 -18.46 -10.17 -19.30
N GLY A 107 -19.48 -10.00 -20.13
CA GLY A 107 -19.43 -10.37 -21.56
C GLY A 107 -18.68 -9.37 -22.46
N ARG A 108 -18.13 -8.27 -21.91
CA ARG A 108 -17.52 -7.16 -22.66
C ARG A 108 -16.08 -6.86 -22.28
N ILE A 109 -15.46 -7.73 -21.47
CA ILE A 109 -14.06 -7.60 -21.05
C ILE A 109 -13.06 -8.02 -22.14
N SER A 110 -13.53 -8.70 -23.24
CA SER A 110 -12.72 -9.12 -24.39
C SER A 110 -11.44 -9.90 -24.02
N GLY A 111 -11.42 -10.59 -22.87
CA GLY A 111 -10.26 -11.33 -22.36
C GLY A 111 -9.22 -10.46 -21.65
N ALA A 112 -9.59 -9.26 -21.24
CA ALA A 112 -8.74 -8.46 -20.33
C ALA A 112 -8.65 -9.13 -18.96
N MET A 113 -7.45 -9.07 -18.38
CA MET A 113 -7.12 -9.57 -17.06
C MET A 113 -6.83 -8.39 -16.12
N ASP A 114 -6.91 -8.60 -14.81
CA ASP A 114 -6.61 -7.54 -13.83
C ASP A 114 -5.23 -6.95 -14.10
N GLY A 115 -5.12 -5.63 -14.09
CA GLY A 115 -3.87 -4.92 -14.36
C GLY A 115 -3.58 -4.61 -15.83
N ASP A 116 -4.22 -5.28 -16.80
CA ASP A 116 -3.98 -5.02 -18.22
C ASP A 116 -4.24 -3.55 -18.57
N LEU A 117 -3.36 -2.97 -19.36
CA LEU A 117 -3.57 -1.67 -19.97
C LEU A 117 -4.47 -1.85 -21.20
N VAL A 118 -5.62 -1.20 -21.20
CA VAL A 118 -6.64 -1.40 -22.22
C VAL A 118 -7.14 -0.10 -22.83
N ALA A 119 -7.66 -0.22 -24.04
CA ALA A 119 -8.51 0.78 -24.67
C ALA A 119 -9.99 0.37 -24.49
N ALA A 120 -10.78 1.17 -23.77
CA ALA A 120 -12.17 0.92 -23.52
C ALA A 120 -13.07 1.98 -24.18
N ARG A 121 -14.15 1.54 -24.81
CA ARG A 121 -15.14 2.43 -25.39
C ARG A 121 -16.27 2.65 -24.40
N VAL A 122 -16.62 3.91 -24.16
CA VAL A 122 -17.84 4.27 -23.43
C VAL A 122 -19.03 4.10 -24.37
N GLU A 123 -19.99 3.25 -23.97
CA GLU A 123 -21.19 2.98 -24.74
C GLU A 123 -22.39 3.74 -24.17
N ARG A 124 -22.41 3.98 -22.86
CA ARG A 124 -23.48 4.68 -22.16
C ARG A 124 -22.95 5.46 -20.98
N THR A 125 -23.47 6.67 -20.82
CA THR A 125 -23.27 7.46 -19.57
C THR A 125 -24.65 7.68 -18.94
N SER A 126 -24.81 7.29 -17.69
CA SER A 126 -26.05 7.48 -16.92
C SER A 126 -26.18 8.94 -16.45
N PRO A 127 -27.39 9.42 -16.12
CA PRO A 127 -27.60 10.79 -15.65
C PRO A 127 -26.81 11.15 -14.36
N ASP A 128 -26.44 10.15 -13.56
CA ASP A 128 -25.60 10.26 -12.36
C ASP A 128 -24.09 10.26 -12.66
N GLY A 129 -23.70 10.30 -13.94
CA GLY A 129 -22.31 10.36 -14.39
C GLY A 129 -21.61 9.00 -14.47
N ARG A 130 -22.25 7.88 -14.12
CA ARG A 130 -21.66 6.54 -14.25
C ARG A 130 -21.51 6.16 -15.71
N ARG A 131 -20.32 5.69 -16.10
CA ARG A 131 -19.99 5.25 -17.45
C ARG A 131 -19.99 3.73 -17.55
N GLU A 132 -20.63 3.20 -18.59
CA GLU A 132 -20.63 1.79 -18.95
C GLU A 132 -20.04 1.62 -20.34
N GLY A 133 -19.19 0.58 -20.53
CA GLY A 133 -18.51 0.38 -21.80
C GLY A 133 -18.05 -1.04 -22.06
N SER A 134 -17.15 -1.16 -23.05
CA SER A 134 -16.53 -2.43 -23.47
C SER A 134 -15.04 -2.24 -23.72
N VAL A 135 -14.23 -3.27 -23.41
CA VAL A 135 -12.83 -3.33 -23.82
C VAL A 135 -12.77 -3.59 -25.31
N VAL A 136 -12.13 -2.67 -26.04
CA VAL A 136 -11.94 -2.75 -27.50
C VAL A 136 -10.64 -3.42 -27.86
N GLU A 137 -9.58 -3.10 -27.11
CA GLU A 137 -8.23 -3.60 -27.37
C GLU A 137 -7.44 -3.69 -26.06
N ILE A 138 -6.56 -4.66 -25.96
CA ILE A 138 -5.59 -4.81 -24.89
C ILE A 138 -4.27 -4.28 -25.41
N LEU A 139 -3.82 -3.17 -24.84
CA LEU A 139 -2.62 -2.45 -25.29
C LEU A 139 -1.36 -3.10 -24.74
N GLU A 140 -1.41 -3.51 -23.45
CA GLU A 140 -0.30 -4.15 -22.75
C GLU A 140 -0.84 -5.16 -21.74
N ARG A 141 -0.19 -6.33 -21.67
CA ARG A 141 -0.51 -7.37 -20.70
C ARG A 141 0.24 -7.16 -19.41
N ALA A 142 -0.48 -7.16 -18.29
CA ALA A 142 0.12 -7.06 -16.97
C ALA A 142 0.80 -8.37 -16.53
N HIS A 143 0.29 -9.50 -16.98
CA HIS A 143 0.76 -10.81 -16.53
C HIS A 143 1.27 -11.66 -17.69
N THR A 144 2.53 -12.10 -17.59
CA THR A 144 3.12 -13.14 -18.43
C THR A 144 3.11 -14.48 -17.70
N THR A 145 3.09 -14.46 -16.36
CA THR A 145 2.97 -15.62 -15.49
C THR A 145 1.77 -15.45 -14.54
N ILE A 146 1.26 -16.55 -14.05
CA ILE A 146 0.18 -16.59 -13.04
C ILE A 146 0.54 -17.63 -11.99
N VAL A 147 0.38 -17.27 -10.73
CA VAL A 147 0.42 -18.22 -9.61
C VAL A 147 -0.98 -18.69 -9.28
N GLY A 148 -1.16 -20.00 -9.10
CA GLY A 148 -2.46 -20.57 -8.78
C GLY A 148 -2.37 -22.03 -8.32
N ARG A 149 -3.52 -22.59 -7.96
CA ARG A 149 -3.65 -23.97 -7.49
C ARG A 149 -3.94 -24.92 -8.66
N LEU A 150 -3.14 -25.97 -8.79
CA LEU A 150 -3.36 -26.98 -9.82
C LEU A 150 -4.55 -27.86 -9.44
N ALA A 151 -5.55 -27.90 -10.31
CA ALA A 151 -6.70 -28.79 -10.24
C ALA A 151 -6.72 -29.73 -11.45
N ALA A 152 -7.25 -30.92 -11.30
CA ALA A 152 -7.41 -31.85 -12.42
C ALA A 152 -8.62 -32.74 -12.21
N ASP A 153 -9.27 -33.09 -13.31
CA ASP A 153 -10.24 -34.18 -13.42
C ASP A 153 -9.66 -35.34 -14.29
N ARG A 154 -10.51 -36.28 -14.68
CA ARG A 154 -10.08 -37.44 -15.51
C ARG A 154 -9.63 -37.05 -16.91
N GLN A 155 -10.01 -35.89 -17.43
CA GLN A 155 -9.84 -35.50 -18.84
C GLN A 155 -8.92 -34.31 -19.01
N ARG A 156 -8.81 -33.43 -18.01
CA ARG A 156 -8.08 -32.15 -18.14
C ARG A 156 -7.47 -31.71 -16.82
N ALA A 157 -6.45 -30.90 -16.93
CA ALA A 157 -5.87 -30.17 -15.81
C ALA A 157 -5.97 -28.65 -16.07
N TRP A 158 -6.16 -27.90 -15.01
CA TRP A 158 -6.21 -26.43 -15.04
C TRP A 158 -5.61 -25.88 -13.78
N VAL A 159 -5.21 -24.61 -13.84
CA VAL A 159 -4.77 -23.83 -12.70
C VAL A 159 -5.82 -22.78 -12.38
N GLU A 160 -6.25 -22.76 -11.12
CA GLU A 160 -7.12 -21.73 -10.55
C GLU A 160 -6.24 -20.62 -10.01
N PRO A 161 -6.27 -19.39 -10.60
CA PRO A 161 -5.43 -18.29 -10.15
C PRO A 161 -5.68 -17.95 -8.68
N HIS A 162 -4.63 -17.67 -7.94
CA HIS A 162 -4.71 -17.18 -6.56
C HIS A 162 -5.34 -15.78 -6.51
N GLU A 163 -5.08 -14.95 -7.51
CA GLU A 163 -5.65 -13.62 -7.60
C GLU A 163 -7.12 -13.69 -8.02
N HIS A 164 -8.03 -13.46 -7.08
CA HIS A 164 -9.48 -13.54 -7.30
C HIS A 164 -10.02 -12.55 -8.34
N ARG A 165 -9.24 -11.52 -8.68
CA ARG A 165 -9.58 -10.56 -9.75
C ARG A 165 -9.32 -11.12 -11.14
N ILE A 166 -8.68 -12.31 -11.23
CA ILE A 166 -8.47 -13.07 -12.47
C ILE A 166 -9.42 -14.26 -12.44
N PRO A 167 -10.67 -14.12 -12.91
CA PRO A 167 -11.68 -15.19 -12.81
C PRO A 167 -11.51 -16.29 -13.87
N HIS A 168 -10.43 -16.25 -14.65
CA HIS A 168 -10.17 -17.17 -15.74
C HIS A 168 -9.24 -18.29 -15.30
N ILE A 169 -9.66 -19.56 -15.47
CA ILE A 169 -8.77 -20.70 -15.30
C ILE A 169 -7.74 -20.76 -16.44
N VAL A 170 -6.57 -21.35 -16.16
CA VAL A 170 -5.52 -21.61 -17.14
C VAL A 170 -5.45 -23.09 -17.42
N LEU A 171 -5.78 -23.52 -18.64
CA LEU A 171 -5.72 -24.93 -19.04
C LEU A 171 -4.26 -25.37 -19.20
N ILE A 172 -3.94 -26.54 -18.64
CA ILE A 172 -2.61 -27.11 -18.68
C ILE A 172 -2.67 -28.44 -19.47
N SER A 173 -1.90 -28.53 -20.56
CA SER A 173 -1.75 -29.77 -21.28
C SER A 173 -0.93 -30.81 -20.48
N PRO A 174 -1.17 -32.12 -20.62
CA PRO A 174 -0.44 -33.13 -19.84
C PRO A 174 1.08 -33.02 -19.95
N SER A 175 1.61 -32.70 -21.15
CA SER A 175 3.04 -32.51 -21.41
C SER A 175 3.63 -31.24 -20.78
N MET A 176 2.78 -30.28 -20.42
CA MET A 176 3.15 -28.98 -19.83
C MET A 176 3.02 -28.94 -18.30
N ARG A 177 2.75 -30.08 -17.67
CA ARG A 177 2.47 -30.19 -16.23
C ARG A 177 3.75 -30.17 -15.37
N GLY A 178 4.93 -30.45 -15.96
CA GLY A 178 6.22 -30.35 -15.25
C GLY A 178 6.35 -31.22 -14.00
N GLY A 179 5.57 -32.33 -13.87
CA GLY A 179 5.59 -33.20 -12.70
C GLY A 179 4.75 -32.72 -11.52
N ALA A 180 4.11 -31.54 -11.59
CA ALA A 180 3.30 -30.99 -10.52
C ALA A 180 2.05 -31.85 -10.22
N ARG A 181 1.68 -31.94 -8.95
CA ARG A 181 0.56 -32.76 -8.45
C ARG A 181 -0.67 -31.89 -8.18
N THR A 182 -1.84 -32.48 -8.35
CA THR A 182 -3.12 -31.83 -8.03
C THR A 182 -3.15 -31.35 -6.58
N GLY A 183 -3.52 -30.09 -6.39
CA GLY A 183 -3.57 -29.43 -5.08
C GLY A 183 -2.36 -28.58 -4.75
N GLU A 184 -1.26 -28.70 -5.50
CA GLU A 184 -0.07 -27.87 -5.30
C GLU A 184 -0.27 -26.44 -5.82
N TRP A 185 0.40 -25.48 -5.18
CA TRP A 185 0.64 -24.16 -5.73
C TRP A 185 1.66 -24.25 -6.85
N VAL A 186 1.37 -23.63 -7.99
CA VAL A 186 2.22 -23.64 -9.19
C VAL A 186 2.31 -22.25 -9.81
N GLU A 187 3.43 -21.98 -10.44
CA GLU A 187 3.61 -20.83 -11.34
C GLU A 187 3.47 -21.30 -12.79
N VAL A 188 2.65 -20.58 -13.54
CA VAL A 188 2.31 -20.91 -14.92
C VAL A 188 2.71 -19.77 -15.84
N GLU A 189 3.54 -20.05 -16.84
CA GLU A 189 3.78 -19.16 -17.96
C GLU A 189 2.62 -19.23 -18.96
N LEU A 190 2.05 -18.07 -19.31
CA LEU A 190 0.91 -17.99 -20.21
C LEU A 190 1.36 -18.11 -21.68
N GLU A 191 0.96 -19.21 -22.34
CA GLU A 191 1.16 -19.39 -23.78
C GLU A 191 0.07 -18.72 -24.61
N SER A 192 -1.14 -18.66 -24.08
CA SER A 192 -2.25 -17.94 -24.68
C SER A 192 -3.21 -17.37 -23.65
N TYR A 193 -3.68 -16.16 -23.94
CA TYR A 193 -4.57 -15.40 -23.06
C TYR A 193 -6.04 -15.77 -23.25
N PRO A 194 -6.92 -15.50 -22.25
CA PRO A 194 -8.33 -15.75 -22.38
C PRO A 194 -8.95 -14.89 -23.49
N GLY A 195 -10.04 -15.34 -24.03
CA GLY A 195 -10.82 -14.62 -25.04
C GLY A 195 -12.30 -14.88 -24.87
N PRO A 196 -13.19 -14.28 -25.68
CA PRO A 196 -14.64 -14.37 -25.50
C PRO A 196 -15.21 -15.79 -25.45
N ARG A 197 -14.51 -16.76 -26.04
CA ARG A 197 -14.91 -18.19 -26.11
C ARG A 197 -13.73 -19.14 -25.91
N ARG A 198 -12.65 -18.67 -25.32
CA ARG A 198 -11.41 -19.43 -25.16
C ARG A 198 -10.82 -19.17 -23.79
N GLU A 199 -10.55 -20.26 -23.05
CA GLU A 199 -9.79 -20.21 -21.81
C GLU A 199 -8.31 -19.93 -22.10
N ALA A 200 -7.61 -19.36 -21.11
CA ALA A 200 -6.15 -19.24 -21.15
C ALA A 200 -5.50 -20.61 -21.20
N ARG A 201 -4.29 -20.68 -21.76
CA ARG A 201 -3.44 -21.88 -21.74
C ARG A 201 -2.05 -21.51 -21.30
N GLY A 202 -1.38 -22.42 -20.61
CA GLY A 202 -0.03 -22.19 -20.15
C GLY A 202 0.72 -23.46 -19.81
N LYS A 203 1.98 -23.25 -19.43
CA LYS A 203 2.93 -24.27 -19.03
C LYS A 203 3.32 -24.02 -17.57
N ILE A 204 3.32 -25.06 -16.75
CA ILE A 204 3.85 -24.97 -15.39
C ILE A 204 5.38 -24.85 -15.48
N ILE A 205 5.93 -23.76 -14.96
CA ILE A 205 7.36 -23.49 -14.92
C ILE A 205 7.96 -23.76 -13.55
N ARG A 206 7.14 -23.74 -12.49
CA ARG A 206 7.56 -24.02 -11.11
C ARG A 206 6.41 -24.65 -10.32
N SER A 207 6.71 -25.65 -9.49
CA SER A 207 5.81 -26.13 -8.41
C SER A 207 6.41 -25.73 -7.07
N PHE A 208 5.60 -25.07 -6.23
CA PHE A 208 5.99 -24.64 -4.88
C PHE A 208 5.71 -25.74 -3.85
N GLY A 209 4.67 -26.56 -4.05
CA GLY A 209 4.21 -27.57 -3.12
C GLY A 209 2.77 -27.33 -2.64
N TYR A 210 2.41 -27.98 -1.53
CA TYR A 210 1.06 -27.88 -0.99
C TYR A 210 0.85 -26.62 -0.14
N PRO A 211 -0.35 -26.01 -0.16
CA PRO A 211 -0.73 -24.99 0.82
C PRO A 211 -0.64 -25.60 2.23
N ASP A 212 -0.53 -24.83 3.28
CA ASP A 212 -0.38 -25.19 4.71
C ASP A 212 1.09 -25.26 5.18
N ASP A 213 2.07 -25.20 4.28
CA ASP A 213 3.47 -25.06 4.62
C ASP A 213 3.87 -23.57 4.51
N PRO A 214 4.30 -22.91 5.60
CA PRO A 214 4.70 -21.51 5.58
C PRO A 214 5.79 -21.19 4.54
N ALA A 215 6.74 -22.10 4.32
CA ALA A 215 7.80 -21.92 3.34
C ALA A 215 7.24 -21.90 1.90
N VAL A 216 6.31 -22.80 1.58
CA VAL A 216 5.63 -22.87 0.29
C VAL A 216 4.81 -21.61 0.04
N GLU A 217 4.05 -21.18 1.06
CA GLU A 217 3.23 -19.98 0.96
C GLU A 217 4.08 -18.72 0.73
N GLN A 218 5.20 -18.61 1.42
CA GLN A 218 6.12 -17.48 1.25
C GLN A 218 6.73 -17.44 -0.16
N GLU A 219 7.21 -18.57 -0.68
CA GLU A 219 7.73 -18.65 -2.04
C GLU A 219 6.67 -18.28 -3.09
N MET A 220 5.43 -18.70 -2.87
CA MET A 220 4.30 -18.32 -3.72
C MET A 220 4.02 -16.82 -3.66
N ILE A 221 4.03 -16.21 -2.45
CA ILE A 221 3.84 -14.76 -2.28
C ILE A 221 4.95 -13.98 -2.98
N ILE A 222 6.22 -14.42 -2.84
CA ILE A 222 7.37 -13.81 -3.49
C ILE A 222 7.20 -13.82 -5.01
N ALA A 223 6.88 -14.98 -5.59
CA ALA A 223 6.68 -15.14 -7.02
C ALA A 223 5.50 -14.28 -7.53
N LYS A 224 4.35 -14.34 -6.83
CA LYS A 224 3.16 -13.53 -7.15
C LYS A 224 3.43 -12.03 -7.13
N ALA A 225 4.19 -11.56 -6.15
CA ALA A 225 4.54 -10.14 -6.01
C ALA A 225 5.65 -9.69 -6.95
N GLY A 226 6.24 -10.60 -7.73
CA GLY A 226 7.38 -10.31 -8.61
C GLY A 226 8.63 -9.86 -7.84
N ILE A 227 8.75 -10.24 -6.56
CA ILE A 227 9.90 -9.90 -5.73
C ILE A 227 11.09 -10.72 -6.18
N ARG A 228 12.21 -10.05 -6.44
CA ARG A 228 13.48 -10.65 -6.83
C ARG A 228 14.18 -11.16 -5.58
N ASP A 229 14.19 -12.46 -5.34
CA ASP A 229 14.82 -13.09 -4.17
C ASP A 229 16.29 -13.49 -4.41
N LEU A 230 16.70 -13.68 -5.66
CA LEU A 230 18.07 -14.00 -6.07
C LEU A 230 18.75 -12.79 -6.71
N PHE A 231 20.04 -12.62 -6.44
CA PHE A 231 20.89 -11.64 -7.10
C PHE A 231 21.50 -12.23 -8.36
N SER A 232 21.81 -11.38 -9.35
CA SER A 232 22.58 -11.80 -10.51
C SER A 232 24.02 -12.13 -10.12
N ASP A 233 24.63 -13.11 -10.81
CA ASP A 233 26.04 -13.49 -10.61
C ASP A 233 26.99 -12.30 -10.76
N LYS A 234 26.65 -11.35 -11.64
CA LYS A 234 27.47 -10.16 -11.86
C LYS A 234 27.42 -9.23 -10.65
N ALA A 235 26.23 -8.97 -10.10
CA ALA A 235 26.09 -8.15 -8.90
C ALA A 235 26.77 -8.78 -7.67
N LEU A 236 26.70 -10.12 -7.54
CA LEU A 236 27.40 -10.84 -6.48
C LEU A 236 28.93 -10.72 -6.61
N LYS A 237 29.48 -10.93 -7.80
CA LYS A 237 30.94 -10.79 -8.06
C LYS A 237 31.43 -9.36 -7.86
N GLU A 238 30.66 -8.37 -8.28
CA GLU A 238 30.98 -6.95 -8.03
C GLU A 238 30.98 -6.66 -6.53
N ALA A 239 30.02 -7.18 -5.78
CA ALA A 239 29.92 -6.99 -4.34
C ALA A 239 31.09 -7.62 -3.58
N GLU A 240 31.48 -8.85 -3.94
CA GLU A 240 32.60 -9.59 -3.32
C GLU A 240 33.95 -8.87 -3.45
N ALA A 241 34.12 -8.07 -4.51
CA ALA A 241 35.34 -7.29 -4.73
C ALA A 241 35.43 -6.05 -3.82
N LEU A 242 34.35 -5.66 -3.15
CA LEU A 242 34.30 -4.46 -2.30
C LEU A 242 34.66 -4.80 -0.86
N GLN A 243 35.47 -3.92 -0.23
CA GLN A 243 35.94 -4.08 1.15
C GLN A 243 35.68 -2.81 1.96
N PRO A 244 35.47 -2.91 3.26
CA PRO A 244 35.44 -1.75 4.15
C PRO A 244 36.83 -1.08 4.18
N PRO A 245 36.91 0.20 4.62
CA PRO A 245 38.21 0.88 4.73
C PRO A 245 39.11 0.17 5.75
N ALA A 246 40.40 -0.02 5.42
CA ALA A 246 41.35 -0.50 6.35
C ALA A 246 41.64 0.55 7.46
N GLU A 247 42.10 0.09 8.61
CA GLU A 247 42.35 0.95 9.77
C GLU A 247 43.36 2.06 9.48
N ASP A 248 44.42 1.73 8.76
CA ASP A 248 45.55 2.56 8.39
C ASP A 248 45.40 3.20 6.98
N GLU A 249 44.29 2.95 6.30
CA GLU A 249 44.06 3.52 4.97
C GLU A 249 44.05 5.06 5.04
N PRO A 250 44.82 5.76 4.19
CA PRO A 250 44.87 7.20 4.18
C PRO A 250 43.45 7.83 3.95
N PHE A 251 43.23 8.99 4.56
CA PHE A 251 42.00 9.72 4.38
C PHE A 251 41.98 10.46 3.03
N PRO A 252 41.05 10.17 2.14
CA PRO A 252 40.85 10.94 0.93
C PRO A 252 40.51 12.41 1.26
N ARG A 253 40.90 13.34 0.38
CA ARG A 253 40.55 14.75 0.54
C ARG A 253 39.03 14.95 0.72
N GLY A 254 38.63 15.66 1.76
CA GLY A 254 37.23 15.94 2.07
C GLY A 254 36.50 14.82 2.83
N VAL A 255 37.26 13.84 3.35
CA VAL A 255 36.74 12.82 4.29
C VAL A 255 37.23 13.16 5.68
N GLU A 256 36.35 13.36 6.64
CA GLU A 256 36.67 13.67 8.03
C GLU A 256 36.99 12.40 8.83
N ASP A 257 37.96 12.49 9.72
CA ASP A 257 38.21 11.44 10.71
C ASP A 257 37.36 11.67 11.96
N LEU A 258 36.36 10.82 12.15
CA LEU A 258 35.44 10.84 13.28
C LEU A 258 35.51 9.52 14.08
N ARG A 259 36.64 8.77 14.01
CA ARG A 259 36.80 7.48 14.69
C ARG A 259 36.83 7.59 16.20
N ASP A 260 37.20 8.75 16.72
CA ASP A 260 37.24 9.02 18.16
C ASP A 260 35.94 9.54 18.74
N LEU A 261 34.99 9.92 17.84
CA LEU A 261 33.65 10.34 18.26
C LEU A 261 32.90 9.20 18.95
N GLU A 262 32.22 9.51 20.07
CA GLU A 262 31.41 8.54 20.79
C GLU A 262 30.07 8.28 20.04
N ALA A 263 30.17 7.54 18.94
CA ALA A 263 29.04 7.13 18.14
C ALA A 263 28.70 5.65 18.41
N PHE A 264 27.39 5.31 18.43
CA PHE A 264 26.90 3.95 18.64
C PHE A 264 25.61 3.70 17.86
N THR A 265 25.30 2.44 17.58
CA THR A 265 24.07 2.03 16.92
C THR A 265 23.04 1.51 17.93
N ILE A 266 21.73 1.62 17.61
CA ILE A 266 20.64 1.03 18.40
C ILE A 266 19.69 0.32 17.43
N ASP A 267 19.69 -1.01 17.45
CA ASP A 267 19.03 -1.86 16.47
C ASP A 267 18.26 -3.02 17.12
N PRO A 268 17.40 -3.75 16.38
CA PRO A 268 16.94 -5.06 16.81
C PRO A 268 18.11 -6.03 17.01
N ARG A 269 18.02 -6.97 17.95
CA ARG A 269 19.06 -7.97 18.22
C ARG A 269 19.51 -8.74 16.97
N THR A 270 18.59 -9.02 16.07
CA THR A 270 18.82 -9.79 14.85
C THR A 270 19.33 -8.98 13.68
N ALA A 271 19.40 -7.64 13.80
CA ALA A 271 19.83 -6.76 12.72
C ALA A 271 21.30 -6.99 12.37
N ARG A 272 21.56 -7.16 11.06
CA ARG A 272 22.89 -7.25 10.49
C ARG A 272 23.24 -6.05 9.62
N ASP A 273 22.24 -5.36 9.12
CA ASP A 273 22.26 -4.22 8.18
C ASP A 273 22.04 -2.90 8.94
N ARG A 274 23.04 -2.52 9.77
CA ARG A 274 22.97 -1.30 10.57
C ARG A 274 23.26 -0.09 9.70
N ASP A 275 22.20 0.64 9.36
CA ASP A 275 22.26 1.84 8.51
C ASP A 275 22.80 3.05 9.24
N ASP A 276 22.51 3.21 10.54
CA ASP A 276 22.71 4.45 11.29
C ASP A 276 23.42 4.25 12.62
N ALA A 277 24.28 5.22 12.96
CA ALA A 277 24.84 5.42 14.27
C ALA A 277 24.56 6.85 14.72
N ILE A 278 24.45 7.05 16.03
CA ILE A 278 24.13 8.33 16.65
C ILE A 278 25.22 8.76 17.62
N SER A 279 25.43 10.07 17.73
CA SER A 279 26.31 10.68 18.73
C SER A 279 25.70 11.96 19.27
N ILE A 280 26.10 12.39 20.47
CA ILE A 280 25.70 13.65 21.05
C ILE A 280 26.88 14.31 21.76
N GLU A 281 27.03 15.61 21.58
CA GLU A 281 28.04 16.42 22.20
C GLU A 281 27.43 17.73 22.70
N THR A 282 27.82 18.19 23.87
CA THR A 282 27.47 19.53 24.36
C THR A 282 28.58 20.52 24.03
N LEU A 283 28.30 21.47 23.17
CA LEU A 283 29.18 22.54 22.72
C LEU A 283 29.15 23.73 23.70
N PRO A 284 30.13 24.68 23.61
CA PRO A 284 30.09 25.92 24.36
C PRO A 284 28.75 26.67 24.15
N GLY A 285 28.24 27.25 25.24
CA GLY A 285 26.95 27.94 25.22
C GLY A 285 25.73 27.03 25.39
N GLY A 286 25.93 25.74 25.74
CA GLY A 286 24.85 24.79 25.99
C GLY A 286 24.17 24.30 24.73
N ILE A 287 24.79 24.45 23.58
CA ILE A 287 24.32 23.92 22.29
C ILE A 287 24.57 22.40 22.29
N ARG A 288 23.52 21.62 22.00
CA ARG A 288 23.64 20.16 21.83
C ARG A 288 23.79 19.83 20.36
N ARG A 289 24.90 19.20 20.03
CA ARG A 289 25.20 18.72 18.69
C ARG A 289 24.81 17.25 18.58
N LEU A 290 23.75 16.98 17.85
CA LEU A 290 23.33 15.64 17.47
C LEU A 290 24.06 15.23 16.18
N GLY A 291 24.82 14.14 16.22
CA GLY A 291 25.43 13.52 15.06
C GLY A 291 24.60 12.31 14.60
N ILE A 292 24.24 12.28 13.33
CA ILE A 292 23.58 11.16 12.66
C ILE A 292 24.50 10.68 11.55
N HIS A 293 25.02 9.47 11.71
CA HIS A 293 26.07 8.90 10.86
C HIS A 293 25.47 7.75 10.07
N ILE A 294 25.18 7.98 8.77
CA ILE A 294 24.54 7.00 7.92
C ILE A 294 25.57 6.30 7.04
N ALA A 295 25.49 4.97 6.94
CA ALA A 295 26.34 4.16 6.10
C ALA A 295 26.45 4.75 4.67
N ASP A 296 27.67 5.03 4.21
CA ASP A 296 27.90 5.63 2.89
C ASP A 296 27.83 4.58 1.77
N VAL A 297 26.64 3.99 1.60
CA VAL A 297 26.34 3.02 0.54
C VAL A 297 26.69 3.56 -0.84
N SER A 298 26.47 4.87 -1.05
CA SER A 298 26.74 5.53 -2.32
C SER A 298 28.22 5.61 -2.72
N HIS A 299 29.12 5.26 -1.81
CA HIS A 299 30.56 5.08 -2.10
C HIS A 299 30.81 3.77 -2.84
N TYR A 300 30.17 2.72 -2.42
CA TYR A 300 30.32 1.36 -2.92
C TYR A 300 29.41 1.10 -4.13
N VAL A 301 28.15 1.45 -4.04
CA VAL A 301 27.15 1.28 -5.10
C VAL A 301 27.16 2.49 -6.03
N ARG A 302 27.93 2.41 -7.10
CA ARG A 302 28.07 3.49 -8.08
C ARG A 302 26.91 3.48 -9.07
N ALA A 303 26.46 4.65 -9.48
CA ALA A 303 25.38 4.76 -10.47
C ALA A 303 25.72 4.04 -11.77
N GLY A 304 24.84 3.14 -12.21
CA GLY A 304 25.00 2.33 -13.42
C GLY A 304 25.92 1.11 -13.27
N SER A 305 26.30 0.73 -12.04
CA SER A 305 26.96 -0.55 -11.78
C SER A 305 25.94 -1.71 -11.73
N GLU A 306 26.38 -2.95 -11.81
CA GLU A 306 25.52 -4.14 -11.75
C GLU A 306 24.74 -4.19 -10.41
N ILE A 307 25.38 -3.78 -9.30
CA ILE A 307 24.73 -3.69 -7.99
C ILE A 307 23.67 -2.57 -7.98
N ASP A 308 23.96 -1.44 -8.64
CA ASP A 308 23.00 -0.33 -8.71
C ASP A 308 21.77 -0.69 -9.53
N GLU A 309 21.94 -1.36 -10.66
CA GLU A 309 20.84 -1.84 -11.49
C GLU A 309 19.95 -2.83 -10.73
N GLU A 310 20.57 -3.78 -10.00
CA GLU A 310 19.87 -4.74 -9.17
C GLU A 310 19.12 -4.05 -8.02
N ALA A 311 19.75 -3.10 -7.32
CA ALA A 311 19.15 -2.33 -6.26
C ALA A 311 17.99 -1.45 -6.74
N ALA A 312 18.12 -0.86 -7.93
CA ALA A 312 17.07 -0.08 -8.57
C ALA A 312 15.84 -0.94 -8.89
N LEU A 313 16.04 -2.15 -9.45
CA LEU A 313 14.97 -3.09 -9.75
C LEU A 313 14.22 -3.56 -8.49
N ARG A 314 14.92 -3.74 -7.37
CA ARG A 314 14.34 -4.15 -6.08
C ARG A 314 13.62 -3.00 -5.38
N GLY A 315 14.12 -1.78 -5.48
CA GLY A 315 13.60 -0.56 -4.86
C GLY A 315 13.77 -0.50 -3.34
N ASN A 316 13.59 -1.60 -2.63
CA ASN A 316 13.76 -1.72 -1.17
C ASN A 316 13.96 -3.19 -0.74
N SER A 317 14.43 -3.38 0.50
CA SER A 317 14.41 -4.69 1.17
C SER A 317 12.98 -5.07 1.56
N VAL A 318 12.68 -6.37 1.61
CA VAL A 318 11.39 -6.92 2.02
C VAL A 318 11.57 -7.77 3.27
N TYR A 319 10.71 -7.58 4.29
CA TYR A 319 10.86 -8.21 5.59
C TYR A 319 9.72 -9.17 5.88
N PHE A 320 9.97 -10.46 5.71
CA PHE A 320 9.06 -11.51 6.17
C PHE A 320 9.33 -11.88 7.64
N PRO A 321 8.38 -12.47 8.34
CA PRO A 321 8.56 -12.83 9.75
C PRO A 321 9.73 -13.78 10.03
N ASP A 322 10.14 -14.60 9.07
CA ASP A 322 11.23 -15.58 9.19
C ASP A 322 12.54 -15.11 8.56
N ARG A 323 12.49 -14.28 7.52
CA ARG A 323 13.67 -13.81 6.77
C ARG A 323 13.48 -12.45 6.12
N ALA A 324 14.58 -11.79 5.82
CA ALA A 324 14.60 -10.61 4.96
C ALA A 324 15.13 -10.95 3.56
N ILE A 325 14.54 -10.32 2.53
CA ILE A 325 15.10 -10.28 1.18
C ILE A 325 15.74 -8.90 1.01
N PRO A 326 17.08 -8.82 1.03
CA PRO A 326 17.78 -7.55 1.05
C PRO A 326 17.78 -6.87 -0.32
N MET A 327 17.82 -5.53 -0.33
CA MET A 327 17.98 -4.72 -1.54
C MET A 327 19.39 -4.86 -2.13
N LEU A 328 20.40 -4.97 -1.28
CA LEU A 328 21.81 -5.12 -1.67
C LEU A 328 22.31 -6.52 -1.35
N PRO A 329 23.33 -7.04 -2.09
CA PRO A 329 23.95 -8.30 -1.77
C PRO A 329 24.36 -8.41 -0.29
N PRO A 330 24.19 -9.59 0.37
CA PRO A 330 24.44 -9.74 1.80
C PRO A 330 25.85 -9.34 2.26
N HIS A 331 26.88 -9.51 1.39
CA HIS A 331 28.23 -9.04 1.66
C HIS A 331 28.29 -7.52 1.87
N LEU A 332 27.51 -6.74 1.10
CA LEU A 332 27.43 -5.30 1.28
C LEU A 332 26.53 -4.92 2.45
N SER A 333 25.30 -5.41 2.47
CA SER A 333 24.30 -4.98 3.46
C SER A 333 24.69 -5.38 4.89
N GLY A 334 25.21 -6.58 5.08
CA GLY A 334 25.53 -7.12 6.42
C GLY A 334 26.98 -6.96 6.85
N HIS A 335 27.89 -6.54 5.95
CA HIS A 335 29.33 -6.45 6.29
C HIS A 335 29.94 -5.13 5.85
N VAL A 336 30.13 -4.88 4.54
CA VAL A 336 30.91 -3.71 4.06
C VAL A 336 30.26 -2.38 4.44
N CYS A 337 28.94 -2.25 4.33
CA CYS A 337 28.20 -1.03 4.63
C CYS A 337 27.76 -0.95 6.09
N SER A 338 27.44 -2.09 6.72
CA SER A 338 26.88 -2.14 8.08
C SER A 338 27.83 -1.49 9.12
N LEU A 339 27.28 -0.62 9.96
CA LEU A 339 28.03 0.10 11.00
C LEU A 339 28.32 -0.81 12.22
N ALA A 340 29.07 -1.88 11.97
CA ALA A 340 29.44 -2.86 13.00
C ALA A 340 30.24 -2.23 14.13
N GLY A 341 30.03 -2.71 15.36
CA GLY A 341 30.73 -2.22 16.55
C GLY A 341 32.22 -2.50 16.49
N GLY A 342 33.05 -1.52 16.85
CA GLY A 342 34.50 -1.60 16.89
C GLY A 342 35.21 -1.47 15.54
N GLU A 343 34.47 -1.49 14.42
CA GLU A 343 35.05 -1.47 13.07
C GLU A 343 34.94 -0.07 12.42
N VAL A 344 35.94 0.27 11.60
CA VAL A 344 35.93 1.53 10.83
C VAL A 344 34.96 1.40 9.64
N ARG A 345 34.06 2.35 9.52
CA ARG A 345 33.09 2.41 8.41
C ARG A 345 32.98 3.80 7.81
N ARG A 346 32.68 3.85 6.51
CA ARG A 346 32.39 5.10 5.79
C ARG A 346 30.97 5.55 6.07
N THR A 347 30.82 6.86 6.33
CA THR A 347 29.50 7.47 6.58
C THR A 347 29.30 8.74 5.79
N LEU A 348 28.05 9.07 5.53
CA LEU A 348 27.59 10.42 5.25
C LEU A 348 26.94 10.92 6.55
N SER A 349 27.64 11.83 7.22
CA SER A 349 27.30 12.27 8.58
C SER A 349 26.60 13.61 8.56
N ALA A 350 25.47 13.72 9.24
CA ALA A 350 24.70 14.92 9.46
C ALA A 350 24.86 15.38 10.91
N PHE A 351 25.32 16.62 11.12
CA PHE A 351 25.38 17.26 12.43
C PHE A 351 24.31 18.33 12.52
N LEU A 352 23.49 18.24 13.56
CA LEU A 352 22.40 19.15 13.87
C LEU A 352 22.67 19.80 15.23
N ASP A 353 22.78 21.12 15.26
CA ASP A 353 23.00 21.88 16.49
C ASP A 353 21.66 22.39 17.01
N PHE A 354 21.36 22.13 18.26
CA PHE A 354 20.13 22.52 18.94
C PHE A 354 20.39 23.40 20.15
N ASP A 355 19.60 24.47 20.28
CA ASP A 355 19.59 25.30 21.47
C ASP A 355 18.93 24.58 22.67
N ALA A 356 18.96 25.23 23.85
CA ALA A 356 18.34 24.70 25.07
C ALA A 356 16.82 24.42 24.95
N LYS A 357 16.14 25.05 23.98
CA LYS A 357 14.70 24.87 23.70
C LYS A 357 14.45 23.82 22.60
N GLY A 358 15.48 23.11 22.15
CA GLY A 358 15.36 22.13 21.07
C GLY A 358 15.10 22.75 19.69
N ARG A 359 15.40 24.03 19.47
CA ARG A 359 15.34 24.65 18.12
C ARG A 359 16.66 24.39 17.41
N ARG A 360 16.61 23.92 16.18
CA ARG A 360 17.80 23.74 15.35
C ARG A 360 18.40 25.10 14.97
N VAL A 361 19.65 25.30 15.35
CA VAL A 361 20.42 26.54 15.09
C VAL A 361 21.57 26.32 14.11
N GLY A 362 21.91 25.07 13.79
CA GLY A 362 22.94 24.71 12.83
C GLY A 362 22.68 23.39 12.13
N PHE A 363 23.23 23.25 10.92
CA PHE A 363 23.21 22.00 10.15
C PHE A 363 24.45 21.89 9.28
N ARG A 364 25.14 20.76 9.35
CA ARG A 364 26.33 20.46 8.55
C ARG A 364 26.29 19.00 8.07
N LEU A 365 26.68 18.79 6.83
CA LEU A 365 26.89 17.47 6.25
C LEU A 365 28.36 17.26 5.89
N THR A 366 28.84 16.06 6.11
CA THR A 366 30.23 15.68 5.75
C THR A 366 30.31 14.19 5.41
N VAL A 367 31.26 13.83 4.56
CA VAL A 367 31.68 12.45 4.36
C VAL A 367 32.74 12.13 5.40
N ALA A 368 32.58 11.03 6.11
CA ALA A 368 33.46 10.70 7.23
C ALA A 368 33.80 9.21 7.32
N ARG A 369 34.73 8.88 8.22
CA ARG A 369 34.90 7.53 8.76
C ARG A 369 34.65 7.59 10.26
N ILE A 370 33.81 6.67 10.73
CA ILE A 370 33.55 6.50 12.17
C ILE A 370 33.97 5.12 12.62
N ARG A 371 34.06 4.94 13.94
CA ARG A 371 34.11 3.64 14.62
C ARG A 371 32.97 3.60 15.63
N SER A 372 31.96 2.76 15.38
CA SER A 372 30.89 2.57 16.36
C SER A 372 31.44 1.98 17.68
N ARG A 373 31.20 2.66 18.79
CA ARG A 373 31.68 2.22 20.12
C ARG A 373 30.99 0.93 20.56
N ALA A 374 29.69 0.79 20.31
CA ALA A 374 28.93 -0.38 20.70
C ALA A 374 27.70 -0.58 19.78
N PRO A 375 27.36 -1.82 19.45
CA PRO A 375 26.08 -2.16 18.91
C PRO A 375 25.08 -2.36 20.07
N LEU A 376 24.27 -1.37 20.36
CA LEU A 376 23.20 -1.47 21.35
C LEU A 376 21.96 -2.11 20.73
N THR A 377 21.12 -2.68 21.61
CA THR A 377 19.80 -3.16 21.23
C THR A 377 18.71 -2.24 21.77
N TYR A 378 17.55 -2.19 21.09
CA TYR A 378 16.38 -1.47 21.61
C TYR A 378 15.97 -1.95 23.01
N ALA A 379 16.14 -3.25 23.29
CA ALA A 379 15.84 -3.83 24.60
C ALA A 379 16.80 -3.29 25.67
N GLY A 380 18.11 -3.36 25.42
CA GLY A 380 19.14 -2.91 26.36
C GLY A 380 19.10 -1.40 26.60
N ALA A 381 19.07 -0.59 25.51
CA ALA A 381 19.01 0.86 25.62
C ALA A 381 17.69 1.33 26.27
N GLY A 382 16.56 0.69 25.92
CA GLY A 382 15.27 0.98 26.52
C GLY A 382 15.23 0.66 28.03
N ALA A 383 15.83 -0.45 28.43
CA ALA A 383 15.90 -0.85 29.82
C ALA A 383 16.69 0.16 30.68
N VAL A 384 17.83 0.66 30.16
CA VAL A 384 18.64 1.71 30.84
C VAL A 384 17.85 3.02 30.93
N LEU A 385 17.14 3.42 29.87
CA LEU A 385 16.36 4.67 29.84
C LEU A 385 15.11 4.63 30.73
N GLU A 386 14.53 3.45 30.91
CA GLU A 386 13.31 3.22 31.70
C GLU A 386 13.61 2.68 33.11
N GLU A 387 14.90 2.58 33.47
CA GLU A 387 15.39 2.10 34.78
C GLU A 387 14.79 0.74 35.18
N ARG A 388 14.71 -0.19 34.20
CA ARG A 388 14.23 -1.55 34.43
C ARG A 388 15.26 -2.58 34.06
N GLU A 389 15.22 -3.74 34.71
CA GLU A 389 16.09 -4.86 34.40
C GLU A 389 15.54 -5.67 33.22
N ILE A 390 16.43 -6.32 32.49
CA ILE A 390 16.11 -7.30 31.43
C ILE A 390 16.93 -8.59 31.64
N PRO A 391 16.44 -9.74 31.17
CA PRO A 391 17.14 -11.01 31.29
C PRO A 391 18.52 -11.01 30.60
N GLU A 392 18.65 -10.24 29.52
CA GLU A 392 19.84 -10.14 28.67
C GLU A 392 20.86 -9.18 29.28
N ARG A 393 21.54 -9.64 30.31
CA ARG A 393 22.49 -8.83 31.11
C ARG A 393 23.58 -8.16 30.29
N ASP A 394 24.16 -8.87 29.32
CA ASP A 394 25.21 -8.32 28.45
C ASP A 394 24.72 -7.12 27.61
N GLU A 395 23.43 -7.11 27.17
CA GLU A 395 22.85 -6.00 26.44
C GLU A 395 22.62 -4.80 27.34
N TYR A 396 22.15 -5.07 28.56
CA TYR A 396 21.96 -4.05 29.57
C TYR A 396 23.31 -3.38 29.97
N GLU A 397 24.35 -4.17 30.25
CA GLU A 397 25.66 -3.67 30.64
C GLU A 397 26.31 -2.82 29.53
N ARG A 398 26.21 -3.26 28.26
CA ARG A 398 26.68 -2.45 27.12
C ARG A 398 25.95 -1.10 27.03
N ALA A 399 24.63 -1.09 27.22
CA ALA A 399 23.87 0.14 27.22
C ALA A 399 24.13 1.01 28.44
N LEU A 400 24.34 0.40 29.60
CA LEU A 400 24.69 1.08 30.87
C LEU A 400 25.99 1.86 30.75
N ALA A 401 26.99 1.32 30.05
CA ALA A 401 28.25 2.01 29.77
C ALA A 401 28.07 3.33 29.01
N LEU A 402 26.95 3.46 28.25
CA LEU A 402 26.61 4.65 27.49
C LEU A 402 25.38 5.39 28.08
N ARG A 403 25.13 5.22 29.41
CA ARG A 403 23.96 5.82 30.07
C ARG A 403 23.90 7.34 29.92
N ALA A 404 25.01 8.03 30.01
CA ALA A 404 25.05 9.50 29.93
C ALA A 404 24.62 10.02 28.55
N PRO A 405 25.24 9.61 27.43
CA PRO A 405 24.81 10.02 26.11
C PRO A 405 23.37 9.52 25.76
N LEU A 406 22.96 8.34 26.21
CA LEU A 406 21.60 7.87 26.05
C LEU A 406 20.57 8.77 26.74
N ALA A 407 20.83 9.20 27.97
CA ALA A 407 19.94 10.08 28.74
C ALA A 407 19.84 11.47 28.08
N GLU A 408 20.95 12.01 27.58
CA GLU A 408 20.99 13.30 26.89
C GLU A 408 20.24 13.25 25.56
N LEU A 409 20.46 12.20 24.76
CA LEU A 409 19.71 11.94 23.52
C LEU A 409 18.21 11.80 23.80
N ALA A 410 17.82 11.04 24.83
CA ALA A 410 16.41 10.87 25.19
C ALA A 410 15.76 12.19 25.64
N ALA A 411 16.51 13.06 26.33
CA ALA A 411 16.05 14.38 26.71
C ALA A 411 15.84 15.27 25.48
N LEU A 412 16.78 15.24 24.52
CA LEU A 412 16.64 15.96 23.26
C LEU A 412 15.45 15.42 22.44
N ALA A 413 15.32 14.10 22.30
CA ALA A 413 14.24 13.45 21.55
C ALA A 413 12.85 13.84 22.10
N ARG A 414 12.69 13.90 23.44
CA ARG A 414 11.43 14.39 24.03
C ARG A 414 11.12 15.84 23.63
N GLN A 415 12.12 16.70 23.56
CA GLN A 415 11.90 18.10 23.13
C GLN A 415 11.56 18.18 21.65
N LEU A 416 12.23 17.40 20.79
CA LEU A 416 11.94 17.33 19.35
C LEU A 416 10.52 16.85 19.10
N ARG A 417 10.08 15.78 19.78
CA ARG A 417 8.71 15.25 19.70
C ARG A 417 7.68 16.30 20.13
N ALA A 418 7.88 16.94 21.29
CA ALA A 418 6.97 17.96 21.78
C ALA A 418 6.79 19.11 20.77
N ARG A 419 7.90 19.54 20.16
CA ARG A 419 7.86 20.58 19.11
C ARG A 419 7.13 20.10 17.86
N ARG A 420 7.43 18.88 17.39
CA ARG A 420 6.82 18.29 16.19
C ARG A 420 5.29 18.19 16.35
N VAL A 421 4.82 17.72 17.50
CA VAL A 421 3.39 17.63 17.80
C VAL A 421 2.77 19.05 17.85
N ALA A 422 3.45 20.02 18.47
CA ALA A 422 2.98 21.40 18.49
C ALA A 422 2.97 22.06 17.09
N GLU A 423 3.82 21.61 16.16
CA GLU A 423 3.86 22.01 14.75
C GLU A 423 2.81 21.28 13.87
N GLY A 424 2.00 20.38 14.45
CA GLY A 424 0.88 19.71 13.77
C GLY A 424 1.18 18.30 13.27
N SER A 425 2.24 17.65 13.77
CA SER A 425 2.44 16.23 13.51
C SER A 425 1.40 15.39 14.25
N LEU A 426 0.92 14.35 13.58
CA LEU A 426 0.06 13.36 14.19
C LEU A 426 0.89 12.32 14.97
N ASP A 427 0.41 11.95 16.13
CA ASP A 427 1.04 10.95 16.99
C ASP A 427 0.05 9.84 17.32
N PHE A 428 0.20 8.70 16.64
CA PHE A 428 -0.62 7.51 16.85
C PHE A 428 0.13 6.49 17.70
N GLU A 429 -0.47 6.03 18.77
CA GLU A 429 0.01 4.87 19.53
C GLU A 429 -0.79 3.61 19.12
N LEU A 430 -0.46 3.07 17.96
CA LEU A 430 -1.06 1.81 17.52
C LEU A 430 -0.10 0.65 17.82
N PRO A 431 -0.59 -0.46 18.39
CA PRO A 431 0.22 -1.65 18.60
C PRO A 431 0.54 -2.30 17.26
N GLU A 432 1.82 -2.63 17.05
CA GLU A 432 2.24 -3.45 15.91
C GLU A 432 2.35 -4.92 16.36
N PRO A 433 1.78 -5.87 15.59
CA PRO A 433 1.90 -7.29 15.91
C PRO A 433 3.26 -7.85 15.46
N ILE A 434 3.89 -8.65 16.31
CA ILE A 434 5.05 -9.49 15.97
C ILE A 434 4.63 -10.94 16.04
N ILE A 435 4.91 -11.72 15.00
CA ILE A 435 4.63 -13.15 14.98
C ILE A 435 5.86 -13.89 15.50
N VAL A 436 5.67 -14.67 16.56
CA VAL A 436 6.69 -15.56 17.09
C VAL A 436 6.59 -16.88 16.36
N LEU A 437 7.69 -17.35 15.78
CA LEU A 437 7.75 -18.56 14.99
C LEU A 437 8.54 -19.66 15.70
N ASP A 438 8.17 -20.90 15.44
CA ASP A 438 8.97 -22.07 15.77
C ASP A 438 10.12 -22.26 14.76
N LYS A 439 10.96 -23.27 14.98
CA LYS A 439 12.10 -23.61 14.08
C LYS A 439 11.66 -24.07 12.68
N LYS A 440 10.39 -24.35 12.48
CA LYS A 440 9.81 -24.76 11.18
C LYS A 440 9.05 -23.62 10.51
N GLY A 441 9.14 -22.39 11.04
CA GLY A 441 8.42 -21.23 10.52
C GLY A 441 6.92 -21.21 10.83
N ARG A 442 6.41 -22.07 11.73
CA ARG A 442 5.01 -22.07 12.15
C ARG A 442 4.78 -21.06 13.26
N PRO A 443 3.65 -20.37 13.26
CA PRO A 443 3.34 -19.38 14.30
C PRO A 443 3.06 -20.06 15.64
N LEU A 444 3.71 -19.58 16.69
CA LEU A 444 3.49 -19.97 18.09
C LEU A 444 2.56 -18.99 18.79
N SER A 445 2.78 -17.71 18.58
CA SER A 445 1.97 -16.61 19.12
C SER A 445 2.07 -15.37 18.22
N VAL A 446 1.17 -14.43 18.47
CA VAL A 446 1.24 -13.06 17.93
C VAL A 446 1.28 -12.13 19.11
N ASP A 447 2.42 -11.49 19.30
CA ASP A 447 2.68 -10.63 20.45
C ASP A 447 2.66 -9.16 20.02
N ARG A 448 2.55 -8.27 21.00
CA ARG A 448 2.68 -6.83 20.77
C ARG A 448 4.16 -6.45 20.63
N ALA A 449 4.52 -5.76 19.55
CA ALA A 449 5.85 -5.20 19.38
C ALA A 449 6.17 -4.25 20.56
N PRO A 450 7.29 -4.45 21.25
CA PRO A 450 7.67 -3.53 22.32
C PRO A 450 8.09 -2.19 21.72
N ARG A 451 7.42 -1.10 22.11
CA ARG A 451 7.80 0.27 21.75
C ARG A 451 8.24 1.00 23.02
N ASN A 452 9.53 1.00 23.29
CA ASN A 452 10.15 1.60 24.45
C ASN A 452 10.77 2.99 24.18
N ALA A 453 11.39 3.60 25.19
CA ALA A 453 12.03 4.92 25.08
C ALA A 453 13.12 4.98 24.01
N ALA A 454 13.88 3.88 23.78
CA ALA A 454 14.93 3.85 22.78
C ALA A 454 14.38 3.89 21.33
N HIS A 455 13.23 3.27 21.06
CA HIS A 455 12.57 3.37 19.75
C HIS A 455 12.18 4.82 19.44
N ARG A 456 11.57 5.51 20.43
CA ARG A 456 11.19 6.93 20.29
C ARG A 456 12.39 7.84 20.11
N LEU A 457 13.50 7.55 20.81
CA LEU A 457 14.74 8.29 20.68
C LEU A 457 15.29 8.22 19.25
N VAL A 458 15.47 7.01 18.72
CA VAL A 458 16.02 6.80 17.37
C VAL A 458 15.07 7.42 16.33
N GLU A 459 13.76 7.20 16.46
CA GLU A 459 12.76 7.78 15.56
C GLU A 459 12.91 9.31 15.44
N GLU A 460 12.95 10.05 16.56
CA GLU A 460 13.05 11.50 16.54
C GLU A 460 14.41 11.99 15.98
N CYS A 461 15.50 11.27 16.26
CA CYS A 461 16.79 11.56 15.66
C CYS A 461 16.77 11.41 14.13
N MET A 462 16.20 10.33 13.62
CA MET A 462 16.08 10.07 12.18
C MET A 462 15.15 11.08 11.50
N LEU A 463 14.03 11.41 12.13
CA LEU A 463 13.10 12.44 11.63
C LEU A 463 13.78 13.82 11.51
N ALA A 464 14.56 14.20 12.52
CA ALA A 464 15.31 15.47 12.50
C ALA A 464 16.35 15.53 11.36
N ALA A 465 17.09 14.44 11.14
CA ALA A 465 18.06 14.35 10.05
C ALA A 465 17.39 14.39 8.68
N ASN A 466 16.33 13.59 8.49
CA ASN A 466 15.57 13.54 7.24
C ASN A 466 14.99 14.91 6.86
N ARG A 467 14.41 15.64 7.83
CA ARG A 467 13.88 17.01 7.63
C ARG A 467 14.99 17.97 7.23
N ALA A 468 16.12 18.00 7.96
CA ALA A 468 17.23 18.92 7.67
C ALA A 468 17.86 18.67 6.30
N VAL A 469 17.96 17.41 5.89
CA VAL A 469 18.42 17.00 4.56
C VAL A 469 17.43 17.45 3.48
N ALA A 470 16.12 17.27 3.71
CA ALA A 470 15.10 17.70 2.76
C ALA A 470 15.13 19.21 2.51
N GLU A 471 15.22 20.01 3.57
CA GLU A 471 15.34 21.47 3.48
C GLU A 471 16.58 21.87 2.66
N LYS A 472 17.76 21.27 2.96
CA LYS A 472 18.99 21.53 2.18
C LYS A 472 18.83 21.16 0.70
N LEU A 473 18.17 20.04 0.40
CA LEU A 473 17.91 19.63 -0.99
C LEU A 473 16.96 20.59 -1.70
N ALA A 474 15.91 21.05 -1.03
CA ALA A 474 14.97 22.01 -1.58
C ALA A 474 15.66 23.33 -1.92
N ASP A 475 16.51 23.83 -1.02
CA ASP A 475 17.23 25.10 -1.18
C ASP A 475 18.30 25.03 -2.27
N GLU A 476 19.11 23.97 -2.31
CA GLU A 476 20.32 23.92 -3.15
C GLU A 476 20.19 23.03 -4.39
N ALA A 477 19.30 22.03 -4.39
CA ALA A 477 19.17 21.06 -5.46
C ALA A 477 17.91 21.23 -6.31
N GLY A 478 16.83 21.72 -5.71
CA GLY A 478 15.50 21.75 -6.31
C GLY A 478 14.93 20.34 -6.47
N ALA A 479 14.92 19.79 -7.69
CA ALA A 479 14.46 18.43 -7.92
C ALA A 479 15.37 17.39 -7.25
N ALA A 480 14.79 16.58 -6.37
CA ALA A 480 15.41 15.50 -5.64
C ALA A 480 14.31 14.44 -5.32
N VAL A 481 14.63 13.39 -4.57
CA VAL A 481 13.62 12.43 -4.11
C VAL A 481 13.05 12.95 -2.78
N TYR A 482 11.77 13.28 -2.76
CA TYR A 482 11.05 13.71 -1.56
C TYR A 482 9.99 12.69 -1.18
N ARG A 483 9.59 12.68 0.10
CA ARG A 483 8.53 11.82 0.64
C ARG A 483 7.32 12.69 0.94
N ASN A 484 6.34 12.70 0.07
CA ASN A 484 5.13 13.49 0.18
C ASN A 484 3.99 12.65 0.76
N HIS A 485 3.19 13.25 1.63
CA HIS A 485 1.98 12.68 2.21
C HIS A 485 0.86 13.71 2.11
N PRO A 486 -0.09 13.55 1.17
CA PRO A 486 -1.18 14.49 0.99
C PRO A 486 -2.12 14.51 2.20
N PRO A 487 -2.79 15.64 2.46
CA PRO A 487 -3.85 15.70 3.46
C PRO A 487 -5.02 14.77 3.07
N PRO A 488 -5.89 14.42 4.03
CA PRO A 488 -7.16 13.76 3.76
C PRO A 488 -7.99 14.57 2.76
N ASP A 489 -8.88 13.90 2.00
CA ASP A 489 -9.82 14.60 1.13
C ASP A 489 -11.04 15.14 1.91
N ASP A 490 -11.74 16.09 1.31
CA ASP A 490 -12.89 16.78 1.93
C ASP A 490 -13.98 15.79 2.34
N GLU A 491 -14.22 14.71 1.56
CA GLU A 491 -15.22 13.69 1.86
C GLU A 491 -14.85 12.89 3.12
N SER A 492 -13.58 12.51 3.25
CA SER A 492 -13.05 11.83 4.43
C SER A 492 -13.14 12.71 5.69
N ILE A 493 -12.79 13.98 5.56
CA ILE A 493 -12.88 14.96 6.64
C ILE A 493 -14.34 15.19 7.09
N GLU A 494 -15.27 15.31 6.15
CA GLU A 494 -16.68 15.44 6.45
C GLU A 494 -17.23 14.20 7.18
N ALA A 495 -16.79 13.00 6.77
CA ALA A 495 -17.14 11.75 7.44
C ALA A 495 -16.63 11.70 8.88
N VAL A 496 -15.39 12.12 9.13
CA VAL A 496 -14.79 12.23 10.48
C VAL A 496 -15.62 13.22 11.32
N GLY A 497 -15.90 14.42 10.83
CA GLY A 497 -16.68 15.43 11.53
C GLY A 497 -18.09 14.96 11.91
N LYS A 498 -18.79 14.27 11.01
CA LYS A 498 -20.11 13.67 11.26
C LYS A 498 -20.05 12.58 12.35
N ALA A 499 -19.01 11.74 12.32
CA ALA A 499 -18.85 10.68 13.30
C ALA A 499 -18.57 11.24 14.70
N LEU A 500 -17.69 12.25 14.83
CA LEU A 500 -17.38 12.92 16.10
C LEU A 500 -18.61 13.59 16.70
N SER A 501 -19.39 14.32 15.90
CA SER A 501 -20.63 14.97 16.35
C SER A 501 -21.63 13.98 16.95
N ARG A 502 -21.70 12.77 16.39
CA ARG A 502 -22.57 11.68 16.88
C ARG A 502 -22.09 11.08 18.20
N LEU A 503 -20.79 11.14 18.46
CA LEU A 503 -20.19 10.71 19.73
C LEU A 503 -20.32 11.76 20.83
N GLY A 504 -20.90 12.93 20.53
CA GLY A 504 -20.95 14.06 21.46
C GLY A 504 -19.57 14.67 21.72
N LEU A 505 -18.60 14.40 20.86
CA LEU A 505 -17.31 15.07 20.88
C LEU A 505 -17.41 16.38 20.10
N ALA A 506 -16.80 17.45 20.65
CA ALA A 506 -16.74 18.70 19.92
C ALA A 506 -15.92 18.49 18.64
N ALA A 507 -16.60 18.54 17.50
CA ALA A 507 -15.91 18.55 16.23
C ALA A 507 -15.34 19.95 16.02
N PRO A 508 -14.01 20.11 15.78
CA PRO A 508 -13.46 21.37 15.29
C PRO A 508 -14.15 21.81 14.00
N ALA A 509 -14.02 23.07 13.63
CA ALA A 509 -14.55 23.53 12.34
C ALA A 509 -13.93 22.70 11.21
N ALA A 510 -14.65 22.48 10.11
CA ALA A 510 -14.18 21.66 9.00
C ALA A 510 -12.80 22.11 8.47
N GLN A 511 -12.53 23.41 8.46
CA GLN A 511 -11.24 24.00 8.12
C GLN A 511 -10.09 23.62 9.07
N ASP A 512 -10.38 23.36 10.34
CA ASP A 512 -9.39 22.95 11.34
C ASP A 512 -9.10 21.45 11.22
N LEU A 513 -10.09 20.66 10.79
CA LEU A 513 -9.94 19.22 10.54
C LEU A 513 -9.00 18.89 9.38
N VAL A 514 -8.76 19.83 8.47
CA VAL A 514 -7.81 19.67 7.36
C VAL A 514 -6.35 19.86 7.84
N SER A 515 -6.13 20.32 9.07
CA SER A 515 -4.80 20.49 9.65
C SER A 515 -4.42 19.30 10.55
N GLY A 516 -3.11 19.00 10.60
CA GLY A 516 -2.60 17.97 11.51
C GLY A 516 -2.88 18.30 12.96
N SER A 517 -2.76 19.57 13.37
CA SER A 517 -3.07 20.02 14.73
C SER A 517 -4.54 19.85 15.11
N GLY A 518 -5.46 20.06 14.17
CA GLY A 518 -6.89 19.85 14.40
C GLY A 518 -7.22 18.37 14.60
N LEU A 519 -6.62 17.49 13.79
CA LEU A 519 -6.77 16.03 13.97
C LEU A 519 -6.10 15.55 15.26
N GLN A 520 -4.93 16.10 15.64
CA GLN A 520 -4.27 15.77 16.90
C GLN A 520 -5.12 16.17 18.10
N ALA A 521 -5.74 17.34 18.09
CA ALA A 521 -6.65 17.77 19.16
C ALA A 521 -7.83 16.82 19.36
N ILE A 522 -8.31 16.17 18.28
CA ILE A 522 -9.36 15.15 18.36
C ILE A 522 -8.83 13.87 19.02
N LEU A 523 -7.65 13.42 18.65
CA LEU A 523 -7.00 12.25 19.24
C LEU A 523 -6.80 12.48 20.75
N ASP A 524 -6.29 13.65 21.13
CA ASP A 524 -6.09 14.05 22.54
C ASP A 524 -7.41 14.11 23.32
N ALA A 525 -8.46 14.65 22.71
CA ALA A 525 -9.78 14.71 23.32
C ALA A 525 -10.45 13.34 23.50
N ALA A 526 -10.06 12.35 22.73
CA ALA A 526 -10.55 10.98 22.83
C ALA A 526 -9.77 10.12 23.83
N THR A 527 -8.54 10.53 24.18
CA THR A 527 -7.62 9.77 25.05
C THR A 527 -8.26 9.46 26.40
N GLY A 528 -8.17 8.20 26.82
CA GLY A 528 -8.72 7.66 28.06
C GLY A 528 -10.25 7.49 28.06
N ARG A 529 -10.93 7.73 26.92
CA ARG A 529 -12.37 7.50 26.79
C ARG A 529 -12.65 6.15 26.11
N ASP A 530 -13.82 5.60 26.36
CA ASP A 530 -14.30 4.38 25.67
C ASP A 530 -14.34 4.51 24.14
N THR A 531 -14.32 5.73 23.61
CA THR A 531 -14.36 6.06 22.19
C THR A 531 -12.98 6.24 21.57
N GLU A 532 -11.90 6.18 22.35
CA GLU A 532 -10.53 6.44 21.89
C GLU A 532 -10.14 5.55 20.69
N ARG A 533 -10.34 4.23 20.84
CA ARG A 533 -10.02 3.29 19.76
C ARG A 533 -10.79 3.58 18.47
N TYR A 534 -12.07 3.92 18.58
CA TYR A 534 -12.89 4.29 17.43
C TYR A 534 -12.36 5.54 16.74
N VAL A 535 -12.05 6.58 17.52
CA VAL A 535 -11.54 7.85 16.98
C VAL A 535 -10.19 7.66 16.30
N ASN A 536 -9.27 6.92 16.93
CA ASN A 536 -7.97 6.60 16.35
C ASN A 536 -8.09 5.88 15.00
N LEU A 537 -8.94 4.85 14.92
CA LEU A 537 -9.19 4.11 13.69
C LEU A 537 -9.85 4.99 12.62
N LEU A 538 -10.77 5.86 13.01
CA LEU A 538 -11.46 6.77 12.09
C LEU A 538 -10.48 7.77 11.45
N VAL A 539 -9.65 8.42 12.28
CA VAL A 539 -8.62 9.35 11.81
C VAL A 539 -7.60 8.64 10.92
N LEU A 540 -7.10 7.47 11.35
CA LEU A 540 -6.15 6.69 10.55
C LEU A 540 -6.71 6.34 9.16
N ARG A 541 -7.97 5.92 9.09
CA ARG A 541 -8.61 5.56 7.81
C ARG A 541 -8.87 6.74 6.89
N SER A 542 -8.94 7.95 7.43
CA SER A 542 -9.06 9.16 6.62
C SER A 542 -7.75 9.54 5.93
N MET A 543 -6.60 9.01 6.40
CA MET A 543 -5.28 9.34 5.87
C MET A 543 -5.04 8.77 4.47
N LYS A 544 -4.34 9.53 3.65
CA LYS A 544 -3.79 9.07 2.37
C LYS A 544 -2.53 8.21 2.58
N ILE A 545 -2.02 7.65 1.51
CA ILE A 545 -0.75 6.91 1.52
C ILE A 545 0.36 7.86 1.08
N ALA A 546 1.47 7.87 1.82
CA ALA A 546 2.67 8.61 1.45
C ALA A 546 3.37 7.95 0.24
N PHE A 547 3.99 8.75 -0.62
CA PHE A 547 4.69 8.29 -1.83
C PHE A 547 5.93 9.15 -2.09
N TYR A 548 6.81 8.67 -2.98
CA TYR A 548 7.97 9.45 -3.40
C TYR A 548 7.64 10.31 -4.62
N GLU A 549 8.19 11.53 -4.65
CA GLU A 549 8.01 12.50 -5.73
C GLU A 549 9.30 13.31 -5.96
N ALA A 550 9.46 13.82 -7.20
CA ALA A 550 10.65 14.60 -7.57
C ALA A 550 10.61 16.08 -7.10
N GLU A 551 9.46 16.55 -6.68
CA GLU A 551 9.23 17.91 -6.20
C GLU A 551 8.96 17.92 -4.69
N PRO A 552 9.47 18.93 -3.96
CA PRO A 552 9.20 19.06 -2.53
C PRO A 552 7.70 19.30 -2.28
N GLY A 553 7.17 18.69 -1.23
CA GLY A 553 5.78 18.85 -0.81
C GLY A 553 5.58 18.56 0.66
N LEU A 554 4.34 18.67 1.10
CA LEU A 554 3.93 18.44 2.47
C LEU A 554 3.95 16.93 2.79
N HIS A 555 4.52 16.57 3.93
CA HIS A 555 4.27 15.30 4.59
C HIS A 555 3.25 15.50 5.73
N PHE A 556 1.97 15.41 5.42
CA PHE A 556 0.87 15.77 6.32
C PHE A 556 0.96 15.09 7.69
N GLY A 557 1.15 13.77 7.74
CA GLY A 557 1.22 13.05 9.03
C GLY A 557 2.37 13.46 9.94
N LEU A 558 3.47 14.01 9.38
CA LEU A 558 4.62 14.52 10.14
C LEU A 558 4.58 16.04 10.34
N GLY A 559 3.71 16.76 9.63
CA GLY A 559 3.69 18.22 9.65
C GLY A 559 4.95 18.86 9.08
N PHE A 560 5.68 18.17 8.19
CA PHE A 560 6.94 18.64 7.60
C PHE A 560 6.77 19.02 6.15
N GLU A 561 7.37 20.14 5.78
CA GLU A 561 7.43 20.61 4.39
C GLU A 561 8.78 21.33 4.18
N PRO A 562 9.72 20.76 3.38
CA PRO A 562 9.70 19.43 2.78
C PRO A 562 10.14 18.30 3.71
N TYR A 563 10.01 17.06 3.22
CA TYR A 563 10.53 15.86 3.88
C TYR A 563 11.13 14.87 2.87
N THR A 564 12.17 14.14 3.29
CA THR A 564 12.79 13.07 2.49
C THR A 564 13.24 11.92 3.38
N HIS A 565 13.60 10.81 2.77
CA HIS A 565 14.30 9.72 3.44
C HIS A 565 15.79 9.78 3.10
N PHE A 566 16.61 9.73 4.14
CA PHE A 566 18.07 9.81 4.04
C PHE A 566 18.77 8.73 4.87
N THR A 567 18.10 8.21 5.89
CA THR A 567 18.72 7.47 7.00
C THR A 567 18.84 5.96 6.80
N SER A 568 18.41 5.40 5.66
CA SER A 568 18.45 3.94 5.44
C SER A 568 18.80 3.53 4.01
N PRO A 569 20.00 3.87 3.50
CA PRO A 569 20.40 3.58 2.11
C PRO A 569 20.73 2.10 1.87
N ILE A 570 20.95 1.28 2.89
CA ILE A 570 21.19 -0.17 2.75
C ILE A 570 19.90 -0.86 2.27
N ARG A 571 18.72 -0.36 2.73
CA ARG A 571 17.44 -1.01 2.52
C ARG A 571 16.41 -0.18 1.72
N ARG A 572 16.71 1.07 1.32
CA ARG A 572 15.84 1.90 0.47
C ARG A 572 16.65 2.56 -0.65
N TYR A 573 16.26 2.31 -1.89
CA TYR A 573 16.91 2.91 -3.06
C TYR A 573 16.71 4.43 -3.13
N ALA A 574 15.58 4.94 -2.63
CA ALA A 574 15.31 6.37 -2.53
C ALA A 574 16.41 7.11 -1.73
N ASP A 575 16.81 6.56 -0.58
CA ASP A 575 17.88 7.11 0.27
C ASP A 575 19.24 7.09 -0.45
N LEU A 576 19.53 6.04 -1.19
CA LEU A 576 20.76 5.94 -1.99
C LEU A 576 20.83 7.06 -3.05
N ILE A 577 19.72 7.35 -3.73
CA ILE A 577 19.63 8.48 -4.68
C ILE A 577 19.83 9.82 -3.97
N VAL A 578 19.23 10.00 -2.79
CA VAL A 578 19.41 11.19 -1.95
C VAL A 578 20.89 11.35 -1.56
N HIS A 579 21.57 10.29 -1.11
CA HIS A 579 23.01 10.32 -0.77
C HIS A 579 23.86 10.75 -1.97
N ARG A 580 23.61 10.20 -3.15
CA ARG A 580 24.32 10.60 -4.39
C ARG A 580 24.12 12.07 -4.70
N ARG A 581 22.90 12.58 -4.52
CA ARG A 581 22.60 14.01 -4.76
C ARG A 581 23.32 14.91 -3.76
N LEU A 582 23.31 14.58 -2.47
CA LEU A 582 24.02 15.32 -1.42
C LEU A 582 25.53 15.34 -1.64
N LYS A 583 26.14 14.21 -2.00
CA LYS A 583 27.59 14.14 -2.28
C LYS A 583 28.00 14.98 -3.50
N ARG A 584 27.13 15.11 -4.49
CA ARG A 584 27.35 16.06 -5.61
C ARG A 584 27.34 17.50 -5.12
N LEU A 585 26.38 17.88 -4.28
CA LEU A 585 26.32 19.22 -3.68
C LEU A 585 27.57 19.52 -2.83
N LEU A 586 28.01 18.57 -2.00
CA LEU A 586 29.22 18.71 -1.19
C LEU A 586 30.50 18.90 -2.02
N ARG A 587 30.54 18.41 -3.26
CA ARG A 587 31.61 18.63 -4.25
C ARG A 587 31.43 19.91 -5.07
N GLY A 588 30.43 20.74 -4.78
CA GLY A 588 30.11 21.96 -5.53
C GLY A 588 29.37 21.74 -6.85
N ASP A 589 28.96 20.51 -7.16
CA ASP A 589 28.16 20.21 -8.36
C ASP A 589 26.67 20.55 -8.14
N ARG A 590 26.28 21.74 -8.59
CA ARG A 590 24.90 22.26 -8.50
C ARG A 590 24.06 22.01 -9.76
N ARG A 591 24.54 21.20 -10.70
CA ARG A 591 23.76 20.88 -11.91
C ARG A 591 22.43 20.24 -11.51
N LYS A 592 21.34 20.77 -12.07
CA LYS A 592 19.99 20.27 -11.79
C LYS A 592 19.87 18.83 -12.29
N ALA A 593 19.15 18.01 -11.54
CA ALA A 593 18.76 16.69 -11.98
C ALA A 593 17.69 16.79 -13.09
N ASN A 594 17.58 15.75 -13.92
CA ASN A 594 16.47 15.63 -14.86
C ASN A 594 15.17 15.28 -14.09
N PRO A 595 14.17 16.19 -14.03
CA PRO A 595 12.96 15.96 -13.25
C PRO A 595 12.16 14.75 -13.75
N ALA A 596 12.10 14.52 -15.08
CA ALA A 596 11.35 13.39 -15.64
C ALA A 596 11.96 12.05 -15.21
N ARG A 597 13.29 11.90 -15.29
CA ARG A 597 13.97 10.69 -14.83
C ARG A 597 13.80 10.45 -13.33
N LEU A 598 13.80 11.53 -12.52
CA LEU A 598 13.53 11.41 -11.09
C LEU A 598 12.09 10.99 -10.82
N ALA A 599 11.13 11.53 -11.58
CA ALA A 599 9.72 11.15 -11.45
C ALA A 599 9.51 9.64 -11.74
N ASP A 600 10.18 9.11 -12.78
CA ASP A 600 10.14 7.67 -13.09
C ASP A 600 10.72 6.83 -11.94
N ILE A 601 11.85 7.24 -11.38
CA ILE A 601 12.45 6.57 -10.21
C ILE A 601 11.50 6.63 -9.01
N CYS A 602 10.91 7.79 -8.71
CA CYS A 602 9.99 7.98 -7.59
C CYS A 602 8.73 7.11 -7.73
N ALA A 603 8.17 7.03 -8.94
CA ALA A 603 7.03 6.16 -9.23
C ALA A 603 7.39 4.69 -8.99
N HIS A 604 8.52 4.23 -9.54
CA HIS A 604 9.00 2.85 -9.41
C HIS A 604 9.26 2.46 -7.93
N VAL A 605 10.04 3.26 -7.18
CA VAL A 605 10.32 2.92 -5.77
C VAL A 605 9.07 2.97 -4.89
N SER A 606 8.09 3.83 -5.22
CA SER A 606 6.80 3.84 -4.53
C SER A 606 5.98 2.58 -4.84
N GLU A 607 6.08 2.04 -6.04
CA GLU A 607 5.43 0.78 -6.42
C GLU A 607 6.09 -0.41 -5.74
N CYS A 608 7.43 -0.49 -5.74
CA CYS A 608 8.18 -1.51 -5.01
C CYS A 608 7.82 -1.53 -3.53
N GLU A 609 7.75 -0.36 -2.87
CA GLU A 609 7.35 -0.24 -1.46
C GLU A 609 5.94 -0.78 -1.21
N ARG A 610 4.97 -0.44 -2.08
CA ARG A 610 3.59 -0.96 -1.97
C ARG A 610 3.53 -2.47 -2.19
N GLY A 611 4.28 -2.98 -3.16
CA GLY A 611 4.42 -4.42 -3.42
C GLY A 611 4.98 -5.17 -2.23
N ALA A 612 6.09 -4.68 -1.66
CA ALA A 612 6.74 -5.23 -0.48
C ALA A 612 5.77 -5.28 0.72
N LYS A 613 5.15 -4.15 1.07
CA LYS A 613 4.18 -4.08 2.18
C LYS A 613 2.97 -4.99 1.98
N THR A 614 2.55 -5.18 0.73
CA THR A 614 1.44 -6.09 0.42
C THR A 614 1.86 -7.54 0.64
N ALA A 615 3.06 -7.93 0.17
CA ALA A 615 3.60 -9.28 0.36
C ALA A 615 3.84 -9.60 1.85
N GLU A 616 4.46 -8.68 2.60
CA GLU A 616 4.66 -8.79 4.05
C GLU A 616 3.33 -9.00 4.79
N ARG A 617 2.31 -8.18 4.49
CA ARG A 617 0.98 -8.31 5.08
C ARG A 617 0.29 -9.61 4.70
N GLU A 618 0.42 -10.07 3.45
CA GLU A 618 -0.16 -11.34 3.02
C GLU A 618 0.45 -12.52 3.80
N MET A 619 1.75 -12.51 4.04
CA MET A 619 2.42 -13.54 4.84
C MET A 619 1.98 -13.49 6.31
N VAL A 620 1.92 -12.30 6.89
CA VAL A 620 1.40 -12.10 8.26
C VAL A 620 -0.03 -12.62 8.39
N ASN A 621 -0.91 -12.31 7.43
CA ASN A 621 -2.30 -12.78 7.44
C ASN A 621 -2.40 -14.30 7.29
N PHE A 622 -1.55 -14.91 6.45
CA PHE A 622 -1.47 -16.37 6.34
C PHE A 622 -1.07 -17.01 7.67
N LEU A 623 -0.01 -16.52 8.32
CA LEU A 623 0.45 -17.03 9.60
C LEU A 623 -0.60 -16.85 10.71
N LYS A 624 -1.29 -15.71 10.73
CA LYS A 624 -2.43 -15.47 11.64
C LYS A 624 -3.57 -16.47 11.40
N ALA A 625 -3.93 -16.72 10.14
CA ALA A 625 -4.93 -17.72 9.81
C ALA A 625 -4.47 -19.13 10.19
N LEU A 626 -3.20 -19.47 9.97
CA LEU A 626 -2.63 -20.76 10.36
C LEU A 626 -2.67 -20.95 11.88
N LEU A 627 -2.34 -19.93 12.67
CA LEU A 627 -2.48 -19.95 14.13
C LEU A 627 -3.94 -20.21 14.53
N MET A 628 -4.88 -19.48 13.96
CA MET A 628 -6.30 -19.57 14.32
C MET A 628 -6.96 -20.91 13.90
N LYS A 629 -6.33 -21.67 13.04
CA LYS A 629 -6.80 -23.02 12.69
C LYS A 629 -6.80 -23.97 13.91
N GLU A 630 -5.86 -23.77 14.84
CA GLU A 630 -5.76 -24.55 16.07
C GLU A 630 -6.76 -24.08 17.15
N HIS A 631 -7.27 -22.85 17.02
CA HIS A 631 -8.20 -22.21 17.97
C HIS A 631 -9.68 -22.26 17.55
N ILE A 632 -10.03 -23.13 16.56
CA ILE A 632 -11.43 -23.27 16.13
C ILE A 632 -12.28 -23.79 17.28
N GLY A 633 -13.40 -23.09 17.57
CA GLY A 633 -14.32 -23.38 18.67
C GLY A 633 -14.10 -22.53 19.92
N GLU A 634 -12.96 -21.89 20.06
CA GLU A 634 -12.62 -21.07 21.23
C GLU A 634 -13.37 -19.74 21.24
N ARG A 635 -13.51 -19.18 22.45
CA ARG A 635 -14.10 -17.87 22.70
C ARG A 635 -12.98 -16.87 22.89
N CYS A 636 -13.07 -15.74 22.17
CA CYS A 636 -12.11 -14.67 22.23
C CYS A 636 -12.82 -13.33 22.41
N THR A 637 -12.14 -12.37 23.05
CA THR A 637 -12.54 -10.95 23.08
C THR A 637 -11.83 -10.18 21.98
N GLY A 638 -12.46 -9.12 21.53
CA GLY A 638 -11.90 -8.25 20.50
C GLY A 638 -12.73 -7.01 20.29
N HIS A 639 -12.31 -6.20 19.33
CA HIS A 639 -12.98 -4.96 18.97
C HIS A 639 -13.32 -4.94 17.48
N VAL A 640 -14.42 -4.32 17.14
CA VAL A 640 -14.81 -4.12 15.74
C VAL A 640 -13.77 -3.23 15.04
N SER A 641 -13.04 -3.80 14.11
CA SER A 641 -12.02 -3.14 13.30
C SER A 641 -12.57 -2.61 11.97
N GLY A 642 -13.74 -3.08 11.53
CA GLY A 642 -14.35 -2.64 10.28
C GLY A 642 -15.82 -3.06 10.15
N VAL A 643 -16.57 -2.30 9.36
CA VAL A 643 -17.97 -2.61 9.07
C VAL A 643 -18.23 -2.40 7.58
N THR A 644 -18.81 -3.42 6.94
CA THR A 644 -19.15 -3.44 5.52
C THR A 644 -20.57 -3.94 5.30
N GLY A 645 -21.07 -3.86 4.06
CA GLY A 645 -22.41 -4.37 3.72
C GLY A 645 -22.55 -5.89 3.74
N PHE A 646 -21.46 -6.64 3.89
CA PHE A 646 -21.47 -8.11 3.94
C PHE A 646 -20.97 -8.70 5.25
N GLY A 647 -20.30 -7.91 6.11
CA GLY A 647 -19.77 -8.43 7.38
C GLY A 647 -19.20 -7.36 8.29
N VAL A 648 -19.03 -7.75 9.55
CA VAL A 648 -18.36 -6.98 10.59
C VAL A 648 -16.98 -7.60 10.83
N PHE A 649 -15.91 -6.82 10.67
CA PHE A 649 -14.54 -7.23 10.96
C PHE A 649 -14.24 -6.99 12.43
N VAL A 650 -13.57 -7.94 13.05
CA VAL A 650 -13.18 -7.91 14.47
C VAL A 650 -11.71 -8.24 14.58
N GLU A 651 -10.96 -7.40 15.27
CA GLU A 651 -9.58 -7.67 15.69
C GLU A 651 -9.58 -8.18 17.13
N LEU A 652 -8.96 -9.35 17.35
CA LEU A 652 -8.85 -9.95 18.68
C LEU A 652 -7.84 -9.19 19.55
N ASP A 653 -8.12 -9.10 20.86
CA ASP A 653 -7.31 -8.32 21.80
C ASP A 653 -5.96 -8.97 22.11
N GLU A 654 -5.92 -10.29 22.20
CA GLU A 654 -4.73 -11.04 22.63
C GLU A 654 -3.70 -11.20 21.53
N ASN A 655 -4.15 -11.45 20.28
CA ASN A 655 -3.27 -11.86 19.21
C ASN A 655 -3.41 -11.03 17.92
N PHE A 656 -4.16 -9.92 17.97
CA PHE A 656 -4.32 -8.98 16.85
C PHE A 656 -4.77 -9.66 15.53
N VAL A 657 -5.40 -10.83 15.63
CA VAL A 657 -5.96 -11.51 14.46
C VAL A 657 -7.25 -10.82 14.07
N GLU A 658 -7.35 -10.39 12.83
CA GLU A 658 -8.57 -9.88 12.26
C GLU A 658 -9.37 -11.00 11.59
N GLY A 659 -10.66 -11.07 11.89
CA GLY A 659 -11.58 -12.00 11.25
C GLY A 659 -12.93 -11.35 11.01
N MET A 660 -13.80 -12.02 10.24
CA MET A 660 -15.09 -11.49 9.81
C MET A 660 -16.24 -12.24 10.46
N ILE A 661 -17.23 -11.50 10.92
CA ILE A 661 -18.59 -11.98 11.26
C ILE A 661 -19.46 -11.69 10.03
N PRO A 662 -19.88 -12.72 9.25
CA PRO A 662 -20.81 -12.49 8.15
C PRO A 662 -22.15 -11.94 8.65
N LEU A 663 -22.71 -10.90 7.99
CA LEU A 663 -24.01 -10.34 8.43
C LEU A 663 -25.13 -11.38 8.41
N GLU A 664 -25.10 -12.30 7.45
CA GLU A 664 -26.05 -13.42 7.36
C GLU A 664 -25.99 -14.40 8.54
N SER A 665 -24.87 -14.42 9.31
CA SER A 665 -24.72 -15.22 10.53
C SER A 665 -25.37 -14.58 11.76
N LEU A 666 -25.77 -13.32 11.70
CA LEU A 666 -26.49 -12.60 12.73
C LEU A 666 -27.98 -12.91 12.61
N THR A 667 -28.41 -14.01 13.23
CA THR A 667 -29.78 -14.55 13.07
C THR A 667 -30.82 -13.90 13.98
N ASP A 668 -30.40 -12.98 14.87
CA ASP A 668 -31.27 -12.29 15.84
C ASP A 668 -32.07 -11.15 15.21
N ASP A 669 -31.62 -10.60 14.07
CA ASP A 669 -32.27 -9.52 13.36
C ASP A 669 -31.82 -9.41 11.90
N TYR A 670 -32.44 -8.54 11.12
CA TYR A 670 -31.94 -8.10 9.82
C TYR A 670 -31.13 -6.81 10.00
N TYR A 671 -29.85 -6.84 9.56
CA TYR A 671 -28.91 -5.77 9.80
C TYR A 671 -28.67 -4.93 8.54
N ASN A 672 -28.98 -3.64 8.62
CA ASN A 672 -28.72 -2.66 7.59
C ASN A 672 -27.35 -2.00 7.79
N HIS A 673 -26.53 -1.99 6.75
CA HIS A 673 -25.27 -1.27 6.75
C HIS A 673 -25.46 0.24 6.65
N LEU A 674 -24.83 0.98 7.53
CA LEU A 674 -24.81 2.43 7.60
C LEU A 674 -23.38 2.95 7.32
N PRO A 675 -23.00 3.14 6.02
CA PRO A 675 -21.62 3.47 5.65
C PRO A 675 -21.08 4.73 6.34
N GLY A 676 -21.91 5.80 6.37
CA GLY A 676 -21.56 7.08 7.01
C GLY A 676 -21.48 7.03 8.55
N GLU A 677 -21.78 5.90 9.17
CA GLU A 677 -21.70 5.67 10.61
C GLU A 677 -20.70 4.58 10.98
N HIS A 678 -20.09 3.93 9.97
CA HIS A 678 -19.25 2.74 10.17
C HIS A 678 -19.92 1.71 11.09
N ALA A 679 -21.21 1.44 10.86
CA ALA A 679 -22.05 0.63 11.71
C ALA A 679 -23.02 -0.25 10.91
N VAL A 680 -23.51 -1.29 11.56
CA VAL A 680 -24.75 -1.99 11.16
C VAL A 680 -25.82 -1.80 12.22
N LEU A 681 -27.08 -1.70 11.78
CA LEU A 681 -28.24 -1.46 12.64
C LEU A 681 -29.30 -2.54 12.37
N GLY A 682 -29.69 -3.26 13.41
CA GLY A 682 -30.81 -4.21 13.38
C GLY A 682 -32.14 -3.49 13.24
N GLU A 683 -32.95 -3.93 12.27
CA GLU A 683 -34.25 -3.26 11.95
C GLU A 683 -35.25 -3.36 13.09
N ARG A 684 -35.36 -4.52 13.72
CA ARG A 684 -36.36 -4.81 14.74
C ARG A 684 -35.86 -4.49 16.14
N THR A 685 -34.62 -4.88 16.46
CA THR A 685 -34.04 -4.76 17.81
C THR A 685 -33.46 -3.37 18.07
N GLY A 686 -33.12 -2.60 17.01
CA GLY A 686 -32.36 -1.38 17.14
C GLY A 686 -30.92 -1.60 17.61
N ARG A 687 -30.47 -2.87 17.70
CA ARG A 687 -29.10 -3.20 18.08
C ARG A 687 -28.14 -2.62 17.07
N ARG A 688 -27.13 -1.92 17.57
CA ARG A 688 -26.10 -1.31 16.71
C ARG A 688 -24.76 -1.94 17.01
N ILE A 689 -24.01 -2.29 15.96
CA ILE A 689 -22.63 -2.74 16.02
C ILE A 689 -21.82 -1.77 15.17
N ARG A 690 -20.86 -1.09 15.77
CA ARG A 690 -20.06 -0.05 15.11
C ARG A 690 -18.56 -0.27 15.28
N LEU A 691 -17.79 0.40 14.47
CA LEU A 691 -16.33 0.45 14.57
C LEU A 691 -15.91 0.78 16.03
N GLY A 692 -14.92 0.04 16.56
CA GLY A 692 -14.40 0.22 17.91
C GLY A 692 -15.19 -0.44 19.04
N ASP A 693 -16.41 -0.96 18.78
CA ASP A 693 -17.20 -1.62 19.83
C ASP A 693 -16.50 -2.91 20.32
N PRO A 694 -16.47 -3.14 21.65
CA PRO A 694 -15.98 -4.40 22.22
C PRO A 694 -16.97 -5.53 21.94
N VAL A 695 -16.45 -6.70 21.56
CA VAL A 695 -17.24 -7.88 21.22
C VAL A 695 -16.59 -9.13 21.76
N THR A 696 -17.43 -10.16 22.04
CA THR A 696 -16.98 -11.54 22.29
C THR A 696 -17.40 -12.37 21.11
N VAL A 697 -16.45 -13.12 20.55
CA VAL A 697 -16.65 -13.94 19.37
C VAL A 697 -16.23 -15.39 19.62
N ARG A 698 -16.70 -16.29 18.77
CA ARG A 698 -16.19 -17.66 18.67
C ARG A 698 -15.53 -17.84 17.31
N VAL A 699 -14.37 -18.48 17.28
CA VAL A 699 -13.71 -18.86 16.03
C VAL A 699 -14.50 -20.02 15.38
N VAL A 700 -15.00 -19.79 14.17
CA VAL A 700 -15.82 -20.79 13.44
C VAL A 700 -15.01 -21.52 12.39
N ALA A 701 -14.21 -20.79 11.64
CA ALA A 701 -13.40 -21.34 10.55
C ALA A 701 -12.16 -20.49 10.30
N SER A 702 -11.12 -21.13 9.79
CA SER A 702 -9.94 -20.47 9.25
C SER A 702 -9.65 -21.01 7.86
N ASP A 703 -9.72 -20.16 6.85
CA ASP A 703 -9.45 -20.48 5.45
C ASP A 703 -8.05 -19.96 5.07
N LEU A 704 -7.10 -20.87 4.98
CA LEU A 704 -5.70 -20.54 4.67
C LEU A 704 -5.55 -20.03 3.23
N ALA A 705 -6.32 -20.56 2.28
CA ALA A 705 -6.23 -20.14 0.88
C ALA A 705 -6.72 -18.70 0.69
N ARG A 706 -7.70 -18.27 1.47
CA ARG A 706 -8.22 -16.91 1.49
C ARG A 706 -7.53 -16.02 2.52
N ARG A 707 -6.79 -16.63 3.45
CA ARG A 707 -6.19 -15.96 4.61
C ARG A 707 -7.24 -15.21 5.45
N GLU A 708 -8.41 -15.84 5.59
CA GLU A 708 -9.59 -15.30 6.26
C GLU A 708 -9.96 -16.16 7.47
N VAL A 709 -10.28 -15.46 8.58
CA VAL A 709 -10.83 -16.09 9.78
C VAL A 709 -12.29 -15.70 9.92
N THR A 710 -13.17 -16.68 10.12
CA THR A 710 -14.59 -16.44 10.31
C THR A 710 -14.96 -16.54 11.78
N PHE A 711 -15.65 -15.53 12.26
CA PHE A 711 -16.14 -15.45 13.63
C PHE A 711 -17.66 -15.55 13.71
N GLN A 712 -18.14 -16.04 14.84
CA GLN A 712 -19.53 -15.95 15.28
C GLN A 712 -19.62 -14.97 16.44
N LEU A 713 -20.51 -14.00 16.36
CA LEU A 713 -20.77 -13.06 17.45
C LEU A 713 -21.48 -13.78 18.60
N LEU A 714 -20.92 -13.71 19.82
CA LEU A 714 -21.52 -14.26 21.03
C LEU A 714 -22.11 -13.15 21.91
N ALA A 715 -21.40 -12.03 22.06
CA ALA A 715 -21.83 -10.88 22.85
C ALA A 715 -21.20 -9.59 22.34
N GLY A 716 -21.79 -8.46 22.72
CA GLY A 716 -21.32 -7.12 22.32
C GLY A 716 -22.17 -6.51 21.20
N GLY A 717 -21.87 -5.28 20.85
CA GLY A 717 -22.73 -4.45 19.98
C GLY A 717 -24.01 -4.01 20.70
N GLY A 718 -24.27 -2.71 20.72
CA GLY A 718 -25.44 -2.15 21.40
C GLY A 718 -25.10 -1.47 22.70
N ARG A 719 -24.34 -0.37 22.65
CA ARG A 719 -24.39 0.64 23.70
C ARG A 719 -25.65 1.47 23.50
N GLU A 720 -26.52 1.52 24.51
CA GLU A 720 -27.49 2.62 24.62
C GLU A 720 -26.70 3.93 24.55
N LEU A 721 -27.07 4.80 23.61
CA LEU A 721 -26.61 6.18 23.63
C LEU A 721 -26.91 6.76 25.02
N PRO A 722 -26.04 7.58 25.63
CA PRO A 722 -26.35 8.26 26.89
C PRO A 722 -27.72 8.90 26.78
N LYS A 723 -28.60 8.65 27.76
CA LYS A 723 -29.92 9.28 27.86
C LYS A 723 -29.73 10.80 27.88
N GLY A 724 -29.84 11.44 26.72
CA GLY A 724 -29.61 12.88 26.56
C GLY A 724 -29.71 13.38 25.13
N ALA A 725 -29.54 12.52 24.14
CA ALA A 725 -29.80 12.87 22.76
C ALA A 725 -31.31 12.70 22.49
N THR A 726 -32.08 13.74 22.72
CA THR A 726 -33.47 13.82 22.27
C THR A 726 -33.53 13.58 20.77
N ALA A 727 -33.92 12.37 20.41
CA ALA A 727 -34.36 12.08 19.05
C ALA A 727 -35.58 13.00 18.82
N THR A 728 -35.36 14.06 18.07
CA THR A 728 -36.49 14.80 17.44
C THR A 728 -37.18 13.78 16.55
N ARG A 729 -38.25 13.19 17.10
CA ARG A 729 -39.27 12.49 16.30
C ARG A 729 -39.79 13.47 15.27
N ARG A 730 -39.19 13.50 14.10
CA ARG A 730 -39.89 13.98 12.91
C ARG A 730 -41.00 12.98 12.65
N SER A 731 -42.20 13.34 13.11
CA SER A 731 -43.45 12.66 12.78
C SER A 731 -43.43 12.42 11.25
N ALA A 732 -43.45 11.16 10.88
CA ALA A 732 -43.79 10.76 9.52
C ALA A 732 -45.18 11.30 9.22
N ARG A 733 -45.24 12.38 8.47
CA ARG A 733 -46.49 12.89 7.88
C ARG A 733 -46.91 11.83 6.87
N THR A 734 -47.88 11.03 7.27
CA THR A 734 -48.70 10.18 6.41
C THR A 734 -49.19 11.01 5.23
N VAL A 735 -48.63 10.80 4.09
CA VAL A 735 -49.16 11.31 2.84
C VAL A 735 -50.43 10.49 2.57
N GLY A 736 -51.60 11.06 2.93
CA GLY A 736 -52.90 10.51 2.64
C GLY A 736 -53.09 10.38 1.12
N ARG A 737 -53.24 9.19 0.68
CA ARG A 737 -53.77 8.89 -0.66
C ARG A 737 -55.20 9.41 -0.77
N LYS A 738 -55.41 10.51 -1.47
CA LYS A 738 -56.74 10.98 -1.89
C LYS A 738 -57.37 9.93 -2.80
N ARG A 739 -58.42 9.28 -2.33
CA ARG A 739 -59.40 8.56 -3.18
C ARG A 739 -60.23 9.59 -3.96
N PRO A 740 -60.52 9.35 -5.23
CA PRO A 740 -61.47 10.21 -5.97
C PRO A 740 -62.88 9.95 -5.49
N GLN A 741 -63.60 11.01 -5.15
CA GLN A 741 -65.03 11.01 -4.88
C GLN A 741 -65.80 10.67 -6.18
N ARG A 742 -66.65 9.62 -6.12
CA ARG A 742 -67.75 9.40 -7.05
C ARG A 742 -69.02 9.98 -6.42
N GLY A 743 -69.64 10.93 -7.11
CA GLY A 743 -71.00 11.40 -6.86
C GLY A 743 -72.07 10.41 -7.31
N PRO A 744 -73.27 10.57 -6.82
CA PRO A 744 -74.30 9.57 -6.89
C PRO A 744 -75.21 9.72 -8.10
N LYS A 745 -75.75 8.58 -8.66
CA LYS A 745 -77.14 8.47 -9.05
C LYS A 745 -77.54 7.11 -9.59
N SER A 746 -78.66 6.65 -9.02
CA SER A 746 -79.81 5.92 -9.52
C SER A 746 -79.67 4.46 -9.97
N GLY A 747 -80.38 3.63 -9.22
CA GLY A 747 -80.78 2.27 -9.58
C GLY A 747 -81.92 2.29 -10.65
N PRO A 748 -82.66 1.21 -10.96
CA PRO A 748 -82.72 -0.08 -10.26
C PRO A 748 -82.83 -1.33 -11.16
N ALA A 749 -82.87 -2.49 -10.56
CA ALA A 749 -83.70 -3.66 -10.89
C ALA A 749 -83.14 -4.87 -11.62
N ARG A 750 -83.30 -6.02 -10.96
CA ARG A 750 -83.63 -7.37 -11.40
C ARG A 750 -82.58 -8.14 -12.22
N GLY A 751 -82.18 -9.30 -11.76
CA GLY A 751 -82.86 -10.50 -11.48
C GLY A 751 -81.96 -11.66 -11.84
N GLY A 752 -81.93 -12.71 -11.03
CA GLY A 752 -81.90 -14.05 -11.50
C GLY A 752 -80.69 -14.92 -11.24
N ASN A 753 -80.90 -15.71 -10.23
CA ASN A 753 -80.56 -17.15 -10.10
C ASN A 753 -79.07 -17.66 -10.18
N ALA A 754 -78.71 -18.22 -9.06
CA ALA A 754 -77.79 -19.36 -8.83
C ALA A 754 -78.32 -20.60 -9.63
N PRO A 755 -77.65 -21.75 -9.70
CA PRO A 755 -76.92 -22.40 -8.63
C PRO A 755 -75.70 -23.30 -8.99
N SER A 756 -74.92 -23.55 -7.97
CA SER A 756 -74.41 -24.85 -7.51
C SER A 756 -73.66 -25.82 -8.46
N ARG A 757 -72.54 -26.30 -8.04
CA ARG A 757 -72.24 -27.66 -7.55
C ARG A 757 -70.75 -28.00 -7.58
N LYS A 758 -70.25 -28.34 -6.42
CA LYS A 758 -69.61 -29.60 -5.92
C LYS A 758 -68.29 -30.01 -6.55
N ALA A 759 -67.23 -30.01 -5.78
CA ALA A 759 -66.69 -31.04 -4.90
C ALA A 759 -65.77 -32.06 -5.57
N LYS A 760 -64.48 -32.04 -5.13
CA LYS A 760 -63.51 -33.10 -4.71
C LYS A 760 -63.60 -34.49 -5.39
N PRO A 761 -62.59 -35.39 -5.30
CA PRO A 761 -61.30 -35.40 -4.55
C PRO A 761 -60.11 -36.13 -5.24
N ALA A 762 -58.99 -36.01 -4.59
CA ALA A 762 -57.84 -36.93 -4.40
C ALA A 762 -57.64 -38.22 -5.23
N ARG A 763 -56.35 -38.47 -5.59
CA ARG A 763 -55.74 -39.81 -5.34
C ARG A 763 -54.21 -39.76 -5.35
N LYS A 764 -53.68 -40.36 -4.28
CA LYS A 764 -52.31 -40.87 -4.05
C LYS A 764 -51.94 -42.02 -4.99
N LYS A 765 -50.64 -42.24 -5.26
CA LYS A 765 -49.92 -43.53 -5.30
C LYS A 765 -48.43 -43.21 -5.53
N THR A 766 -47.58 -43.39 -4.61
CA THR A 766 -46.83 -44.51 -3.99
C THR A 766 -46.08 -45.45 -4.94
N LEU A 767 -44.76 -45.54 -4.63
CA LEU A 767 -43.84 -46.70 -4.71
C LEU A 767 -43.24 -47.01 -6.10
N ARG A 768 -41.91 -47.20 -6.26
CA ARG A 768 -41.00 -48.16 -5.63
C ARG A 768 -39.58 -48.02 -6.18
N LYS A 769 -38.59 -48.12 -5.26
CA LYS A 769 -37.28 -48.71 -5.29
C LYS A 769 -36.88 -49.61 -6.48
N LYS A 770 -35.60 -49.51 -6.86
CA LYS A 770 -34.48 -50.47 -6.95
C LYS A 770 -33.50 -49.96 -8.03
N ARG A 771 -32.27 -49.97 -7.87
CA ARG A 771 -31.05 -50.55 -7.33
C ARG A 771 -29.93 -49.53 -7.37
#